data_a74941eb419a249316d75d1aa249c58f
#
_entry.id   a74941eb419a249316d75d1aa249c58f
#
_cell.length_a   1.000
_cell.length_b   1.000
_cell.length_c   1.000
_cell.angle_alpha   90.00
_cell.angle_beta   90.00
_cell.angle_gamma   90.00
#
_symmetry.space_group_name_H-M   'P 1'
#
loop_
_entity.id
_entity.type
_entity.pdbx_description
1 polymer ?
#
loop_
_entity_poly.entity_id
_entity_poly.type
_entity_poly.pdbx_seq_one_letter_code
_entity_poly.pdbx_strand_id
1 'polypeptide(L)'
;MSLHTRGVEQDVRELSTLLGEVLADQASTNALETVERIRTGAIEYRRNESASRDALWRELSTLDGTNREVVARAFATYFELTNLAEERERVRAIRTASEEGTLAHSLEATVERLAELDADAATVEQVLSDILIEPTFTAHPTEARRKTVKAKLRSVAHTIEDLDEHRLTERERDHLERGLEADITSLWQTPQIRDRRPEVTDEALNIQWYLENVLFDVVGDVYDELERALAEHYPDVDVPKLFEFRSWAGSDRDGNPYVTPEVTTETLDRQREVVLSKYRDEFKELSGVLSQDSRDFDVGETFEERLAADKERLPGVATEVEQRYPSEPYRQKLKLMRERVERVGDVRQGGYTEAAELLADVQSIADSLRADGADIIAEEAVDPLIRKVDTFGFSLASLDLRDHQENHTETVATAFDRVGVDYEHMGEAERVETLTDAILQSEPVVDVGAHEEYEGTTARVLRRFDELATWQREHGVDAIDTYCISMTEEPSHVLEVLFLADQAGVVDLPGYCGLDVVPLLETESALSGARRIMGTLFENEAYAAALEARNGVQEIMLGYSDSNKENGFLAANWSLHRNQKRLARITDDYDIDLRLFHGRGGSISRGGGSMNDALLALPTETVTGQVKFTEQGEAIAEKYANPKIAKRNCEQMLDAQIRARYRALTDDYEGAPESWHEPMETAADAARTAYRDLLDTDGFVRYFEQATPITVIEDLNLGSRPASRSDERTVEDLRAIPWVFSWTQARCILPGWFGLGTGLQAYLDAGGDVETLQRFYEEWPFFRMLIDNAALSLARTELEIASEYADLAGDLRDTFFPRIEAEYDRSVDLVLEITGRDQLPPREWIGENLDRRNPYVDPLNLLQVSLLRQKHLTDTEQRALRLTVKGLAAGMKSTG
;
A
#
# COMPACT_ATOMS: atom_id res chain seq x y z
N MET A 1 -14.33 35.02 -4.09
CA MET A 1 -13.78 35.04 -2.73
C MET A 1 -12.87 33.83 -2.69
N SER A 2 -11.68 33.90 -2.15
CA SER A 2 -10.84 32.69 -2.01
C SER A 2 -11.59 31.64 -1.20
N LEU A 3 -11.56 30.37 -1.59
CA LEU A 3 -12.19 29.26 -0.84
C LEU A 3 -11.55 29.11 0.55
N HIS A 4 -10.30 29.54 0.71
CA HIS A 4 -9.50 29.34 1.90
C HIS A 4 -8.97 30.66 2.44
N THR A 5 -8.86 30.78 3.77
CA THR A 5 -8.30 31.94 4.47
C THR A 5 -6.84 31.77 4.82
N ARG A 6 -6.32 30.52 4.76
CA ARG A 6 -4.99 30.12 5.21
C ARG A 6 -4.20 29.50 4.06
N GLY A 7 -2.90 29.37 4.25
CA GLY A 7 -1.98 28.67 3.35
C GLY A 7 -0.85 28.01 4.13
N VAL A 8 -0.07 27.14 3.46
CA VAL A 8 0.98 26.32 4.08
C VAL A 8 2.02 27.14 4.86
N GLU A 9 2.44 28.29 4.32
CA GLU A 9 3.45 29.14 5.00
C GLU A 9 2.94 29.71 6.32
N GLN A 10 1.65 30.08 6.37
CA GLN A 10 1.01 30.55 7.58
C GLN A 10 0.90 29.42 8.60
N ASP A 11 0.41 28.24 8.19
CA ASP A 11 0.24 27.10 9.08
C ASP A 11 1.59 26.63 9.65
N VAL A 12 2.61 26.45 8.81
CA VAL A 12 3.96 26.10 9.27
C VAL A 12 4.52 27.13 10.25
N ARG A 13 4.33 28.41 9.99
CA ARG A 13 4.80 29.49 10.88
C ARG A 13 4.11 29.46 12.24
N GLU A 14 2.78 29.35 12.26
CA GLU A 14 2.00 29.31 13.51
C GLU A 14 2.32 28.06 14.33
N LEU A 15 2.31 26.89 13.69
CA LEU A 15 2.65 25.63 14.36
C LEU A 15 4.08 25.63 14.91
N SER A 16 5.04 26.19 14.16
CA SER A 16 6.43 26.32 14.63
C SER A 16 6.56 27.28 15.79
N THR A 17 5.82 28.39 15.79
CA THR A 17 5.80 29.36 16.89
C THR A 17 5.26 28.72 18.16
N LEU A 18 4.10 28.06 18.08
CA LEU A 18 3.50 27.32 19.20
C LEU A 18 4.42 26.23 19.73
N LEU A 19 5.08 25.46 18.85
CA LEU A 19 6.07 24.47 19.27
C LEU A 19 7.25 25.14 20.03
N GLY A 20 7.70 26.31 19.58
CA GLY A 20 8.74 27.08 20.26
C GLY A 20 8.31 27.53 21.66
N GLU A 21 7.07 28.02 21.82
CA GLU A 21 6.49 28.38 23.10
C GLU A 21 6.39 27.18 24.05
N VAL A 22 5.88 26.07 23.55
CA VAL A 22 5.81 24.80 24.31
C VAL A 22 7.21 24.34 24.71
N LEU A 23 8.21 24.45 23.85
CA LEU A 23 9.59 24.08 24.18
C LEU A 23 10.18 24.97 25.27
N ALA A 24 9.92 26.26 25.24
CA ALA A 24 10.36 27.20 26.27
C ALA A 24 9.75 26.87 27.66
N ASP A 25 8.46 26.55 27.67
CA ASP A 25 7.70 26.26 28.89
C ASP A 25 7.99 24.85 29.46
N GLN A 26 8.07 23.86 28.60
CA GLN A 26 8.16 22.45 29.02
C GLN A 26 9.62 21.94 29.20
N ALA A 27 10.59 22.52 28.48
CA ALA A 27 12.01 22.20 28.64
C ALA A 27 12.76 23.34 29.32
N SER A 28 13.09 24.40 28.60
CA SER A 28 13.61 25.66 29.11
C SER A 28 13.81 26.69 28.00
N THR A 29 13.91 27.98 28.34
CA THR A 29 14.29 29.03 27.39
C THR A 29 15.66 28.79 26.74
N ASN A 30 16.63 28.25 27.48
CA ASN A 30 17.95 27.90 26.94
C ASN A 30 17.86 26.75 25.91
N ALA A 31 16.94 25.79 26.10
CA ALA A 31 16.69 24.72 25.12
C ALA A 31 16.13 25.30 23.80
N LEU A 32 15.16 26.23 23.87
CA LEU A 32 14.65 26.95 22.71
C LEU A 32 15.77 27.73 22.00
N GLU A 33 16.56 28.50 22.72
CA GLU A 33 17.69 29.25 22.16
C GLU A 33 18.69 28.31 21.45
N THR A 34 18.93 27.13 21.98
CA THR A 34 19.82 26.13 21.38
C THR A 34 19.22 25.60 20.06
N VAL A 35 17.96 25.22 20.06
CA VAL A 35 17.26 24.72 18.85
C VAL A 35 17.25 25.81 17.76
N GLU A 36 16.90 27.05 18.11
CA GLU A 36 16.87 28.20 17.19
C GLU A 36 18.24 28.52 16.60
N ARG A 37 19.31 28.47 17.41
CA ARG A 37 20.69 28.69 16.94
C ARG A 37 21.12 27.61 15.92
N ILE A 38 20.81 26.31 16.19
CA ILE A 38 21.10 25.24 15.27
C ILE A 38 20.29 25.39 13.99
N ARG A 39 19.01 25.71 14.09
CA ARG A 39 18.12 25.96 12.95
C ARG A 39 18.65 27.09 12.06
N THR A 40 18.97 28.21 12.67
CA THR A 40 19.49 29.39 11.93
C THR A 40 20.82 29.06 11.26
N GLY A 41 21.74 28.40 11.97
CA GLY A 41 23.03 28.00 11.42
C GLY A 41 22.88 27.03 10.22
N ALA A 42 21.89 26.11 10.26
CA ALA A 42 21.61 25.21 9.14
C ALA A 42 21.01 25.91 7.92
N ILE A 43 20.14 26.91 8.14
CA ILE A 43 19.59 27.73 7.06
C ILE A 43 20.71 28.57 6.40
N GLU A 44 21.56 29.21 7.19
CA GLU A 44 22.69 30.00 6.70
C GLU A 44 23.71 29.13 5.93
N TYR A 45 23.96 27.93 6.41
CA TYR A 45 24.81 26.98 5.71
C TYR A 45 24.24 26.64 4.31
N ARG A 46 22.95 26.29 4.21
CA ARG A 46 22.30 25.95 2.92
C ARG A 46 22.23 27.12 1.95
N ARG A 47 22.19 28.36 2.45
CA ARG A 47 22.22 29.60 1.62
C ARG A 47 23.62 30.03 1.23
N ASN A 48 24.66 29.27 1.60
CA ASN A 48 26.06 29.66 1.42
C ASN A 48 26.39 31.05 2.01
N GLU A 49 25.77 31.36 3.15
CA GLU A 49 25.99 32.63 3.87
C GLU A 49 27.17 32.50 4.86
N SER A 50 26.99 32.93 6.11
CA SER A 50 28.06 33.01 7.10
C SER A 50 28.42 31.73 7.81
N ALA A 51 27.56 30.69 7.77
CA ALA A 51 27.77 29.43 8.47
C ALA A 51 28.41 28.38 7.57
N SER A 52 29.25 27.51 8.16
CA SER A 52 29.80 26.32 7.50
C SER A 52 29.30 25.05 8.15
N ARG A 53 29.31 23.94 7.42
CA ARG A 53 28.99 22.60 7.94
C ARG A 53 29.84 22.28 9.18
N ASP A 54 31.13 22.61 9.19
CA ASP A 54 32.02 22.42 10.34
C ASP A 54 31.63 23.23 11.58
N ALA A 55 31.02 24.39 11.39
CA ALA A 55 30.51 25.17 12.52
C ALA A 55 29.26 24.52 13.15
N LEU A 56 28.33 24.08 12.30
CA LEU A 56 27.14 23.32 12.72
C LEU A 56 27.52 21.99 13.40
N TRP A 57 28.47 21.27 12.80
CA TRP A 57 29.01 20.02 13.37
C TRP A 57 29.59 20.25 14.78
N ARG A 58 30.46 21.27 14.95
CA ARG A 58 31.06 21.60 16.28
C ARG A 58 29.99 21.92 17.31
N GLU A 59 28.98 22.69 16.94
CA GLU A 59 27.87 23.02 17.82
C GLU A 59 27.13 21.78 18.32
N LEU A 60 26.68 20.92 17.40
CA LEU A 60 25.98 19.68 17.72
C LEU A 60 26.82 18.72 18.54
N SER A 61 28.13 18.63 18.26
CA SER A 61 29.06 17.74 18.96
C SER A 61 29.31 18.14 20.41
N THR A 62 29.16 19.44 20.75
CA THR A 62 29.36 19.96 22.10
C THR A 62 28.15 19.87 23.02
N LEU A 63 26.97 19.48 22.48
CA LEU A 63 25.76 19.32 23.26
C LEU A 63 25.90 18.17 24.25
N ASP A 64 25.39 18.33 25.45
CA ASP A 64 25.20 17.23 26.40
C ASP A 64 24.02 16.33 26.00
N GLY A 65 23.92 15.13 26.62
CA GLY A 65 22.91 14.16 26.27
C GLY A 65 21.47 14.66 26.37
N THR A 66 21.18 15.52 27.35
CA THR A 66 19.83 16.11 27.52
C THR A 66 19.50 17.08 26.41
N ASN A 67 20.42 17.98 26.06
CA ASN A 67 20.21 18.92 24.96
C ASN A 67 20.14 18.21 23.61
N ARG A 68 20.91 17.12 23.40
CA ARG A 68 20.78 16.27 22.20
C ARG A 68 19.37 15.65 22.06
N GLU A 69 18.82 15.12 23.16
CA GLU A 69 17.46 14.55 23.17
C GLU A 69 16.40 15.63 22.86
N VAL A 70 16.53 16.82 23.47
CA VAL A 70 15.61 17.94 23.23
C VAL A 70 15.67 18.43 21.78
N VAL A 71 16.86 18.58 21.22
CA VAL A 71 17.05 19.00 19.82
C VAL A 71 16.44 17.95 18.86
N ALA A 72 16.76 16.66 19.05
CA ALA A 72 16.20 15.61 18.21
C ALA A 72 14.66 15.58 18.28
N ARG A 73 14.08 15.72 19.49
CA ARG A 73 12.63 15.76 19.70
C ARG A 73 11.99 17.00 19.04
N ALA A 74 12.61 18.17 19.16
CA ALA A 74 12.10 19.41 18.59
C ALA A 74 12.02 19.33 17.06
N PHE A 75 13.09 18.90 16.39
CA PHE A 75 13.08 18.71 14.94
C PHE A 75 12.14 17.59 14.48
N ALA A 76 12.07 16.46 15.20
CA ALA A 76 11.12 15.40 14.88
C ALA A 76 9.66 15.89 14.99
N THR A 77 9.31 16.64 16.04
CA THR A 77 7.97 17.21 16.21
C THR A 77 7.67 18.27 15.16
N TYR A 78 8.65 19.11 14.83
CA TYR A 78 8.53 20.10 13.75
C TYR A 78 8.15 19.44 12.42
N PHE A 79 8.80 18.32 12.04
CA PHE A 79 8.47 17.62 10.81
C PHE A 79 7.07 17.00 10.82
N GLU A 80 6.62 16.46 11.95
CA GLU A 80 5.25 15.95 12.08
C GLU A 80 4.22 17.08 11.85
N LEU A 81 4.44 18.26 12.42
CA LEU A 81 3.56 19.41 12.25
C LEU A 81 3.63 20.01 10.82
N THR A 82 4.84 20.05 10.22
CA THR A 82 5.03 20.51 8.84
C THR A 82 4.35 19.56 7.85
N ASN A 83 4.48 18.24 8.05
CA ASN A 83 3.80 17.24 7.21
C ASN A 83 2.29 17.44 7.24
N LEU A 84 1.75 17.77 8.40
CA LEU A 84 0.33 18.06 8.56
C LEU A 84 -0.10 19.35 7.83
N ALA A 85 0.68 20.43 7.93
CA ALA A 85 0.42 21.67 7.20
C ALA A 85 0.44 21.44 5.67
N GLU A 86 1.39 20.65 5.17
CA GLU A 86 1.46 20.28 3.75
C GLU A 86 0.30 19.38 3.31
N GLU A 87 -0.16 18.47 4.16
CA GLU A 87 -1.37 17.68 3.92
C GLU A 87 -2.60 18.59 3.77
N ARG A 88 -2.76 19.56 4.67
CA ARG A 88 -3.85 20.56 4.58
C ARG A 88 -3.77 21.39 3.30
N GLU A 89 -2.58 21.81 2.90
CA GLU A 89 -2.38 22.54 1.64
C GLU A 89 -2.75 21.70 0.43
N ARG A 90 -2.42 20.41 0.43
CA ARG A 90 -2.84 19.49 -0.64
C ARG A 90 -4.37 19.43 -0.74
N VAL A 91 -5.08 19.37 0.40
CA VAL A 91 -6.55 19.40 0.42
C VAL A 91 -7.09 20.72 -0.15
N ARG A 92 -6.48 21.88 0.21
CA ARG A 92 -6.87 23.19 -0.34
C ARG A 92 -6.65 23.26 -1.83
N ALA A 93 -5.52 22.76 -2.32
CA ALA A 93 -5.20 22.74 -3.74
C ALA A 93 -6.20 21.88 -4.52
N ILE A 94 -6.57 20.70 -4.01
CA ILE A 94 -7.59 19.83 -4.63
C ILE A 94 -8.93 20.56 -4.71
N ARG A 95 -9.41 21.17 -3.61
CA ARG A 95 -10.68 21.89 -3.60
C ARG A 95 -10.69 23.08 -4.56
N THR A 96 -9.61 23.83 -4.60
CA THR A 96 -9.49 24.99 -5.51
C THR A 96 -9.47 24.55 -6.96
N ALA A 97 -8.69 23.51 -7.31
CA ALA A 97 -8.61 22.99 -8.65
C ALA A 97 -9.96 22.38 -9.12
N SER A 98 -10.68 21.72 -8.20
CA SER A 98 -12.04 21.21 -8.47
C SER A 98 -13.02 22.35 -8.78
N GLU A 99 -13.06 23.41 -7.96
CA GLU A 99 -13.93 24.57 -8.19
C GLU A 99 -13.60 25.34 -9.48
N GLU A 100 -12.32 25.33 -9.88
CA GLU A 100 -11.85 25.98 -11.12
C GLU A 100 -12.01 25.08 -12.36
N GLY A 101 -12.43 23.80 -12.22
CA GLY A 101 -12.50 22.81 -13.28
C GLY A 101 -11.11 22.47 -13.88
N THR A 102 -10.04 22.61 -13.11
CA THR A 102 -8.65 22.38 -13.54
C THR A 102 -8.02 21.15 -12.88
N LEU A 103 -8.81 20.37 -12.14
CA LEU A 103 -8.31 19.19 -11.44
C LEU A 103 -7.96 18.08 -12.43
N ALA A 104 -6.67 17.95 -12.74
CA ALA A 104 -6.16 16.92 -13.63
C ALA A 104 -6.47 15.51 -13.09
N HIS A 105 -6.87 14.58 -13.97
CA HIS A 105 -7.21 13.19 -13.60
C HIS A 105 -8.40 13.09 -12.62
N SER A 106 -9.37 14.00 -12.68
CA SER A 106 -10.69 13.82 -12.08
C SER A 106 -11.52 12.83 -12.90
N LEU A 107 -12.52 12.20 -12.31
CA LEU A 107 -13.41 11.29 -13.05
C LEU A 107 -14.20 12.03 -14.13
N GLU A 108 -14.62 13.28 -13.86
CA GLU A 108 -15.21 14.18 -14.86
C GLU A 108 -14.29 14.36 -16.07
N ALA A 109 -13.02 14.78 -15.84
CA ALA A 109 -12.04 14.95 -16.92
C ALA A 109 -11.73 13.64 -17.65
N THR A 110 -11.83 12.49 -16.97
CA THR A 110 -11.63 11.17 -17.58
C THR A 110 -12.76 10.83 -18.54
N VAL A 111 -14.01 11.03 -18.13
CA VAL A 111 -15.21 10.78 -18.96
C VAL A 111 -15.29 11.78 -20.11
N GLU A 112 -15.04 13.07 -19.87
CA GLU A 112 -14.93 14.09 -20.94
C GLU A 112 -13.90 13.67 -22.03
N ARG A 113 -12.74 13.16 -21.58
CA ARG A 113 -11.72 12.69 -22.51
C ARG A 113 -12.16 11.49 -23.34
N LEU A 114 -12.91 10.53 -22.77
CA LEU A 114 -13.49 9.42 -23.53
C LEU A 114 -14.47 9.94 -24.60
N ALA A 115 -15.28 10.94 -24.24
CA ALA A 115 -16.21 11.59 -25.17
C ALA A 115 -15.45 12.37 -26.28
N GLU A 116 -14.36 13.07 -25.96
CA GLU A 116 -13.50 13.75 -26.94
C GLU A 116 -12.83 12.77 -27.93
N LEU A 117 -12.58 11.52 -27.49
CA LEU A 117 -12.05 10.43 -28.32
C LEU A 117 -13.14 9.70 -29.11
N ASP A 118 -14.39 10.21 -29.14
CA ASP A 118 -15.54 9.59 -29.78
C ASP A 118 -15.79 8.12 -29.31
N ALA A 119 -15.47 7.78 -28.05
CA ALA A 119 -15.76 6.46 -27.50
C ALA A 119 -17.27 6.21 -27.48
N ASP A 120 -17.71 5.07 -28.00
CA ASP A 120 -19.12 4.71 -27.95
C ASP A 120 -19.49 4.10 -26.56
N ALA A 121 -20.78 4.11 -26.23
CA ALA A 121 -21.28 3.63 -24.94
C ALA A 121 -20.92 2.14 -24.68
N ALA A 122 -20.91 1.30 -25.73
CA ALA A 122 -20.58 -0.11 -25.58
C ALA A 122 -19.09 -0.31 -25.23
N THR A 123 -18.19 0.50 -25.79
CA THR A 123 -16.77 0.50 -25.45
C THR A 123 -16.56 0.97 -24.01
N VAL A 124 -17.27 2.03 -23.58
CA VAL A 124 -17.18 2.52 -22.20
C VAL A 124 -17.71 1.48 -21.20
N GLU A 125 -18.84 0.85 -21.50
CA GLU A 125 -19.41 -0.25 -20.69
C GLU A 125 -18.42 -1.42 -20.58
N GLN A 126 -17.78 -1.82 -21.69
CA GLN A 126 -16.75 -2.86 -21.67
C GLN A 126 -15.55 -2.46 -20.82
N VAL A 127 -15.04 -1.23 -20.97
CA VAL A 127 -13.94 -0.72 -20.15
C VAL A 127 -14.27 -0.81 -18.68
N LEU A 128 -15.45 -0.35 -18.25
CA LEU A 128 -15.85 -0.36 -16.84
C LEU A 128 -16.08 -1.77 -16.32
N SER A 129 -16.68 -2.66 -17.13
CA SER A 129 -16.92 -4.05 -16.73
C SER A 129 -15.64 -4.86 -16.52
N ASP A 130 -14.56 -4.48 -17.21
CA ASP A 130 -13.26 -5.13 -17.07
C ASP A 130 -12.49 -4.65 -15.82
N ILE A 131 -12.83 -3.46 -15.26
CA ILE A 131 -12.06 -2.85 -14.18
C ILE A 131 -12.38 -3.48 -12.82
N LEU A 132 -11.32 -3.92 -12.15
CA LEU A 132 -11.31 -4.22 -10.72
C LEU A 132 -9.96 -3.78 -10.11
N ILE A 133 -10.00 -2.89 -9.12
CA ILE A 133 -8.83 -2.37 -8.44
C ILE A 133 -8.79 -2.97 -7.02
N GLU A 134 -7.72 -3.72 -6.72
CA GLU A 134 -7.55 -4.44 -5.46
C GLU A 134 -6.35 -3.92 -4.66
N PRO A 135 -6.49 -2.82 -3.88
CA PRO A 135 -5.46 -2.38 -2.95
C PRO A 135 -5.33 -3.37 -1.80
N THR A 136 -4.17 -4.00 -1.66
CA THR A 136 -3.85 -4.96 -0.60
C THR A 136 -3.02 -4.28 0.49
N PHE A 137 -3.62 -4.05 1.65
CA PHE A 137 -2.98 -3.37 2.78
C PHE A 137 -2.04 -4.31 3.53
N THR A 138 -0.78 -3.94 3.62
CA THR A 138 0.21 -4.75 4.33
C THR A 138 0.62 -4.10 5.64
N ALA A 139 0.68 -4.90 6.71
CA ALA A 139 1.30 -4.50 7.95
C ALA A 139 2.81 -4.38 7.73
N HIS A 140 3.34 -3.17 7.87
CA HIS A 140 4.72 -2.91 7.56
C HIS A 140 5.50 -2.41 8.78
N PRO A 141 6.73 -2.90 8.99
CA PRO A 141 7.51 -2.55 10.17
C PRO A 141 8.03 -1.11 10.20
N THR A 142 7.67 -0.26 9.24
CA THR A 142 8.19 1.12 9.16
C THR A 142 7.26 2.17 9.76
N GLU A 143 6.05 1.84 10.15
CA GLU A 143 5.17 2.76 10.87
C GLU A 143 5.69 3.00 12.29
N ALA A 144 6.67 3.89 12.40
CA ALA A 144 7.30 4.25 13.67
C ALA A 144 6.37 5.06 14.60
N ARG A 145 5.26 5.62 14.07
CA ARG A 145 4.34 6.47 14.83
C ARG A 145 3.45 5.65 15.76
N ARG A 146 3.35 6.10 17.01
CA ARG A 146 2.40 5.53 17.96
C ARG A 146 0.96 5.93 17.63
N LYS A 147 -0.02 5.04 17.86
CA LYS A 147 -1.46 5.33 17.70
C LYS A 147 -1.88 6.62 18.43
N THR A 148 -1.35 6.85 19.64
CA THR A 148 -1.60 8.08 20.41
C THR A 148 -1.03 9.34 19.76
N VAL A 149 0.13 9.26 19.10
CA VAL A 149 0.71 10.38 18.35
C VAL A 149 -0.15 10.69 17.12
N LYS A 150 -0.57 9.66 16.36
CA LYS A 150 -1.48 9.84 15.22
C LYS A 150 -2.81 10.49 15.63
N ALA A 151 -3.39 10.09 16.77
CA ALA A 151 -4.63 10.69 17.26
C ALA A 151 -4.48 12.17 17.57
N LYS A 152 -3.35 12.58 18.18
CA LYS A 152 -3.07 14.00 18.47
C LYS A 152 -2.82 14.80 17.21
N LEU A 153 -2.08 14.25 16.24
CA LEU A 153 -1.88 14.91 14.95
C LEU A 153 -3.20 15.11 14.20
N ARG A 154 -4.12 14.14 14.26
CA ARG A 154 -5.47 14.32 13.70
C ARG A 154 -6.26 15.43 14.40
N SER A 155 -6.16 15.54 15.75
CA SER A 155 -6.78 16.64 16.49
C SER A 155 -6.25 18.00 16.01
N VAL A 156 -4.93 18.14 15.88
CA VAL A 156 -4.29 19.32 15.31
C VAL A 156 -4.80 19.61 13.88
N ALA A 157 -4.92 18.58 13.04
CA ALA A 157 -5.43 18.71 11.67
C ALA A 157 -6.85 19.26 11.61
N HIS A 158 -7.76 18.74 12.43
CA HIS A 158 -9.13 19.23 12.52
C HIS A 158 -9.18 20.69 13.01
N THR A 159 -8.40 21.03 14.03
CA THR A 159 -8.35 22.40 14.53
C THR A 159 -7.84 23.38 13.45
N ILE A 160 -6.87 22.99 12.62
CA ILE A 160 -6.40 23.82 11.49
C ILE A 160 -7.50 23.95 10.43
N GLU A 161 -8.25 22.87 10.16
CA GLU A 161 -9.39 22.91 9.23
C GLU A 161 -10.48 23.85 9.72
N ASP A 162 -10.85 23.78 10.99
CA ASP A 162 -11.82 24.69 11.61
C ASP A 162 -11.33 26.15 11.57
N LEU A 163 -10.02 26.40 11.80
CA LEU A 163 -9.43 27.74 11.71
C LEU A 163 -9.44 28.32 10.30
N ASP A 164 -9.59 27.50 9.25
CA ASP A 164 -9.70 27.93 7.86
C ASP A 164 -11.13 28.41 7.50
N GLU A 165 -12.10 28.29 8.40
CA GLU A 165 -13.47 28.73 8.22
C GLU A 165 -13.59 30.28 8.19
N HIS A 166 -14.29 30.78 7.17
CA HIS A 166 -14.49 32.24 6.97
C HIS A 166 -15.39 32.94 8.02
N ARG A 167 -16.14 32.19 8.79
CA ARG A 167 -17.21 32.73 9.63
C ARG A 167 -16.93 32.63 11.13
N LEU A 168 -15.70 32.40 11.54
CA LEU A 168 -15.31 32.31 12.94
C LEU A 168 -15.41 33.71 13.62
N THR A 169 -16.07 33.73 14.78
CA THR A 169 -15.97 34.88 15.69
C THR A 169 -14.62 34.89 16.40
N GLU A 170 -14.18 36.04 16.91
CA GLU A 170 -12.94 36.14 17.70
C GLU A 170 -12.90 35.12 18.86
N ARG A 171 -14.03 34.92 19.55
CA ARG A 171 -14.12 33.98 20.68
C ARG A 171 -13.96 32.52 20.24
N GLU A 172 -14.51 32.14 19.10
CA GLU A 172 -14.36 30.80 18.53
C GLU A 172 -12.92 30.57 18.09
N ARG A 173 -12.32 31.54 17.43
CA ARG A 173 -10.89 31.52 17.04
C ARG A 173 -9.98 31.36 18.26
N ASP A 174 -10.15 32.19 19.30
CA ASP A 174 -9.37 32.09 20.55
C ASP A 174 -9.55 30.71 21.23
N HIS A 175 -10.72 30.11 21.10
CA HIS A 175 -10.95 28.77 21.64
C HIS A 175 -10.18 27.70 20.87
N LEU A 176 -10.21 27.74 19.53
CA LEU A 176 -9.49 26.83 18.65
C LEU A 176 -7.97 26.98 18.82
N GLU A 177 -7.45 28.20 18.88
CA GLU A 177 -6.01 28.46 19.07
C GLU A 177 -5.50 27.91 20.42
N ARG A 178 -6.29 28.06 21.50
CA ARG A 178 -5.95 27.43 22.80
C ARG A 178 -6.05 25.90 22.76
N GLY A 179 -7.00 25.34 22.00
CA GLY A 179 -7.10 23.91 21.75
C GLY A 179 -5.85 23.38 21.04
N LEU A 180 -5.41 24.11 20.01
CA LEU A 180 -4.21 23.81 19.25
C LEU A 180 -2.94 23.81 20.11
N GLU A 181 -2.77 24.83 20.98
CA GLU A 181 -1.66 24.90 21.93
C GLU A 181 -1.68 23.71 22.92
N ALA A 182 -2.85 23.34 23.42
CA ALA A 182 -3.02 22.18 24.31
C ALA A 182 -2.66 20.86 23.60
N ASP A 183 -3.07 20.68 22.36
CA ASP A 183 -2.75 19.49 21.55
C ASP A 183 -1.24 19.38 21.27
N ILE A 184 -0.58 20.48 20.89
CA ILE A 184 0.88 20.52 20.66
C ILE A 184 1.64 20.28 21.98
N THR A 185 1.21 20.86 23.08
CA THR A 185 1.79 20.58 24.41
C THR A 185 1.65 19.11 24.77
N SER A 186 0.49 18.54 24.55
CA SER A 186 0.22 17.13 24.82
C SER A 186 1.02 16.21 23.87
N LEU A 187 1.22 16.60 22.61
CA LEU A 187 2.07 15.90 21.65
C LEU A 187 3.55 15.92 22.12
N TRP A 188 4.04 17.07 22.56
CA TRP A 188 5.40 17.23 23.12
C TRP A 188 5.62 16.31 24.32
N GLN A 189 4.65 16.20 25.23
CA GLN A 189 4.74 15.37 26.45
C GLN A 189 4.56 13.87 26.15
N THR A 190 4.04 13.51 24.97
CA THR A 190 3.80 12.11 24.58
C THR A 190 5.11 11.44 24.14
N PRO A 191 5.48 10.26 24.69
CA PRO A 191 6.61 9.50 24.21
C PRO A 191 6.46 9.19 22.71
N GLN A 192 7.46 9.57 21.92
CA GLN A 192 7.43 9.41 20.47
C GLN A 192 7.93 8.03 20.01
N ILE A 193 8.73 7.36 20.83
CA ILE A 193 9.32 6.06 20.57
C ILE A 193 8.50 5.00 21.31
N ARG A 194 8.36 3.81 20.71
CA ARG A 194 7.70 2.66 21.35
C ARG A 194 8.68 1.94 22.26
N ASP A 195 8.24 1.65 23.49
CA ASP A 195 9.04 0.89 24.46
C ASP A 195 8.89 -0.64 24.25
N ARG A 196 7.80 -1.08 23.62
CA ARG A 196 7.55 -2.48 23.26
C ARG A 196 7.35 -2.66 21.76
N ARG A 197 7.69 -3.84 21.26
CA ARG A 197 7.37 -4.27 19.90
C ARG A 197 5.84 -4.36 19.76
N PRO A 198 5.23 -3.89 18.66
CA PRO A 198 3.82 -4.11 18.39
C PRO A 198 3.53 -5.60 18.21
N GLU A 199 2.35 -6.01 18.62
CA GLU A 199 1.82 -7.33 18.33
C GLU A 199 1.17 -7.34 16.92
N VAL A 200 0.97 -8.50 16.33
CA VAL A 200 0.32 -8.61 15.00
C VAL A 200 -1.09 -8.04 15.04
N THR A 201 -1.81 -8.22 16.13
CA THR A 201 -3.14 -7.64 16.36
C THR A 201 -3.12 -6.11 16.40
N ASP A 202 -2.05 -5.48 16.93
CA ASP A 202 -1.88 -4.02 16.88
C ASP A 202 -1.77 -3.53 15.42
N GLU A 203 -1.10 -4.31 14.56
CA GLU A 203 -0.94 -4.01 13.12
C GLU A 203 -2.26 -4.18 12.36
N ALA A 204 -2.97 -5.27 12.60
CA ALA A 204 -4.29 -5.51 12.01
C ALA A 204 -5.30 -4.39 12.38
N LEU A 205 -5.34 -4.00 13.65
CA LEU A 205 -6.16 -2.88 14.13
C LEU A 205 -5.78 -1.53 13.50
N ASN A 206 -4.50 -1.33 13.17
CA ASN A 206 -4.07 -0.09 12.53
C ASN A 206 -4.54 -0.02 11.07
N ILE A 207 -4.47 -1.12 10.31
CA ILE A 207 -4.98 -1.20 8.94
C ILE A 207 -6.50 -1.06 8.92
N GLN A 208 -7.18 -1.82 9.77
CA GLN A 208 -8.63 -1.77 9.88
C GLN A 208 -9.17 -0.36 10.14
N TRP A 209 -8.42 0.46 10.90
CA TRP A 209 -8.84 1.84 11.18
C TRP A 209 -9.05 2.66 9.90
N TYR A 210 -8.20 2.51 8.86
CA TYR A 210 -8.34 3.23 7.59
C TYR A 210 -9.54 2.75 6.78
N LEU A 211 -9.77 1.44 6.76
CA LEU A 211 -10.93 0.84 6.12
C LEU A 211 -12.24 1.29 6.77
N GLU A 212 -12.31 1.21 8.11
CA GLU A 212 -13.48 1.53 8.92
C GLU A 212 -13.84 3.02 8.90
N ASN A 213 -12.83 3.91 9.05
CA ASN A 213 -13.07 5.32 9.36
C ASN A 213 -12.87 6.25 8.16
N VAL A 214 -12.39 5.74 7.03
CA VAL A 214 -12.16 6.54 5.83
C VAL A 214 -12.72 5.85 4.59
N LEU A 215 -12.21 4.68 4.22
CA LEU A 215 -12.52 4.07 2.93
C LEU A 215 -13.99 3.60 2.84
N PHE A 216 -14.58 3.15 3.93
CA PHE A 216 -16.00 2.76 3.97
C PHE A 216 -16.93 3.89 3.51
N ASP A 217 -16.62 5.14 3.88
CA ASP A 217 -17.43 6.29 3.47
C ASP A 217 -16.98 6.84 2.11
N VAL A 218 -15.67 6.89 1.83
CA VAL A 218 -15.10 7.43 0.59
C VAL A 218 -15.51 6.65 -0.67
N VAL A 219 -15.72 5.34 -0.55
CA VAL A 219 -16.14 4.51 -1.69
C VAL A 219 -17.45 5.02 -2.29
N GLY A 220 -18.46 5.27 -1.47
CA GLY A 220 -19.74 5.83 -1.94
C GLY A 220 -19.55 7.15 -2.73
N ASP A 221 -18.72 8.06 -2.21
CA ASP A 221 -18.44 9.35 -2.85
C ASP A 221 -17.74 9.21 -4.22
N VAL A 222 -16.87 8.19 -4.39
CA VAL A 222 -16.16 7.94 -5.66
C VAL A 222 -17.11 7.40 -6.72
N TYR A 223 -17.97 6.45 -6.36
CA TYR A 223 -18.98 5.93 -7.29
C TYR A 223 -19.97 7.00 -7.73
N ASP A 224 -20.51 7.79 -6.79
CA ASP A 224 -21.41 8.89 -7.06
C ASP A 224 -20.81 9.92 -8.05
N GLU A 225 -19.51 10.26 -7.88
CA GLU A 225 -18.84 11.17 -8.81
C GLU A 225 -18.66 10.57 -10.21
N LEU A 226 -18.35 9.26 -10.31
CA LEU A 226 -18.25 8.58 -11.59
C LEU A 226 -19.61 8.50 -12.29
N GLU A 227 -20.66 8.13 -11.57
CA GLU A 227 -22.03 8.03 -12.07
C GLU A 227 -22.54 9.40 -12.58
N ARG A 228 -22.26 10.47 -11.84
CA ARG A 228 -22.60 11.85 -12.30
C ARG A 228 -21.83 12.25 -13.55
N ALA A 229 -20.53 11.92 -13.64
CA ALA A 229 -19.74 12.22 -14.82
C ALA A 229 -20.26 11.44 -16.04
N LEU A 230 -20.60 10.16 -15.87
CA LEU A 230 -21.17 9.34 -16.95
C LEU A 230 -22.54 9.81 -17.41
N ALA A 231 -23.39 10.25 -16.49
CA ALA A 231 -24.77 10.69 -16.83
C ALA A 231 -24.81 11.82 -17.86
N GLU A 232 -23.75 12.64 -17.98
CA GLU A 232 -23.70 13.73 -18.96
C GLU A 232 -23.41 13.23 -20.39
N HIS A 233 -22.58 12.19 -20.54
CA HIS A 233 -22.08 11.70 -21.82
C HIS A 233 -22.58 10.29 -22.18
N TYR A 234 -22.80 9.44 -21.18
CA TYR A 234 -23.13 8.01 -21.30
C TYR A 234 -24.24 7.60 -20.34
N PRO A 235 -25.45 8.18 -20.41
CA PRO A 235 -26.51 8.01 -19.41
C PRO A 235 -27.06 6.57 -19.28
N ASP A 236 -26.80 5.72 -20.25
CA ASP A 236 -27.28 4.33 -20.29
C ASP A 236 -26.21 3.33 -19.84
N VAL A 237 -25.02 3.79 -19.37
CA VAL A 237 -23.93 2.93 -18.94
C VAL A 237 -23.99 2.74 -17.42
N ASP A 238 -24.14 1.49 -16.99
CA ASP A 238 -24.10 1.10 -15.59
C ASP A 238 -22.66 0.99 -15.05
N VAL A 239 -22.47 1.39 -13.79
CA VAL A 239 -21.19 1.28 -13.10
C VAL A 239 -21.14 -0.04 -12.30
N PRO A 240 -20.26 -1.00 -12.66
CA PRO A 240 -20.09 -2.24 -11.90
C PRO A 240 -19.29 -2.06 -10.61
N LYS A 241 -19.01 -3.15 -9.90
CA LYS A 241 -18.05 -3.14 -8.78
C LYS A 241 -16.64 -2.85 -9.31
N LEU A 242 -16.03 -1.76 -8.82
CA LEU A 242 -14.71 -1.27 -9.27
C LEU A 242 -13.59 -1.46 -8.25
N PHE A 243 -13.93 -1.65 -6.97
CA PHE A 243 -12.96 -1.81 -5.89
C PHE A 243 -13.23 -3.06 -5.06
N GLU A 244 -12.14 -3.72 -4.66
CA GLU A 244 -12.11 -4.72 -3.61
C GLU A 244 -10.90 -4.49 -2.71
N PHE A 245 -11.12 -4.36 -1.41
CA PHE A 245 -10.04 -4.13 -0.46
C PHE A 245 -9.55 -5.44 0.13
N ARG A 246 -8.21 -5.57 0.21
CA ARG A 246 -7.56 -6.76 0.78
C ARG A 246 -6.56 -6.40 1.85
N SER A 247 -6.20 -7.36 2.70
CA SER A 247 -5.22 -7.13 3.76
C SER A 247 -4.36 -8.36 4.03
N TRP A 248 -3.09 -8.11 4.35
CA TRP A 248 -2.15 -9.10 4.86
C TRP A 248 -1.96 -9.00 6.37
N ALA A 249 -2.51 -7.98 7.00
CA ALA A 249 -2.39 -7.78 8.44
C ALA A 249 -3.19 -8.84 9.20
N GLY A 250 -2.49 -9.71 9.92
CA GLY A 250 -3.08 -10.85 10.63
C GLY A 250 -3.10 -12.17 9.83
N SER A 251 -2.62 -12.18 8.57
CA SER A 251 -2.67 -13.37 7.70
C SER A 251 -1.34 -13.74 7.03
N ASP A 252 -0.42 -12.79 6.86
CA ASP A 252 0.90 -13.02 6.25
C ASP A 252 1.87 -13.67 7.24
N ARG A 253 2.25 -14.92 6.97
CA ARG A 253 3.13 -15.74 7.83
C ARG A 253 4.57 -15.79 7.34
N ASP A 254 4.85 -15.27 6.14
CA ASP A 254 6.21 -15.30 5.59
C ASP A 254 7.18 -14.53 6.49
N GLY A 255 8.07 -15.29 7.15
CA GLY A 255 9.06 -14.79 8.09
C GLY A 255 8.47 -14.10 9.34
N ASN A 256 7.20 -14.35 9.68
CA ASN A 256 6.58 -13.86 10.92
C ASN A 256 5.92 -14.99 11.73
N PRO A 257 6.61 -15.59 12.68
CA PRO A 257 6.10 -16.71 13.47
C PRO A 257 4.96 -16.32 14.45
N TYR A 258 4.69 -15.02 14.61
CA TYR A 258 3.66 -14.49 15.51
C TYR A 258 2.28 -14.41 14.83
N VAL A 259 2.20 -14.62 13.51
CA VAL A 259 0.92 -14.73 12.81
C VAL A 259 0.41 -16.15 12.95
N THR A 260 -0.34 -16.39 14.04
CA THR A 260 -0.95 -17.69 14.34
C THR A 260 -2.37 -17.78 13.80
N PRO A 261 -2.97 -18.97 13.71
CA PRO A 261 -4.38 -19.13 13.35
C PRO A 261 -5.32 -18.30 14.23
N GLU A 262 -5.08 -18.22 15.54
CA GLU A 262 -5.88 -17.41 16.47
C GLU A 262 -5.88 -15.94 16.08
N VAL A 263 -4.74 -15.39 15.69
CA VAL A 263 -4.62 -14.00 15.23
C VAL A 263 -5.45 -13.78 13.95
N THR A 264 -5.43 -14.74 13.02
CA THR A 264 -6.24 -14.66 11.80
C THR A 264 -7.73 -14.72 12.13
N THR A 265 -8.16 -15.64 12.99
CA THR A 265 -9.55 -15.73 13.48
C THR A 265 -9.99 -14.41 14.12
N GLU A 266 -9.20 -13.87 15.07
CA GLU A 266 -9.51 -12.58 15.73
C GLU A 266 -9.64 -11.44 14.70
N THR A 267 -8.80 -11.44 13.66
CA THR A 267 -8.83 -10.42 12.61
C THR A 267 -10.12 -10.52 11.78
N LEU A 268 -10.49 -11.72 11.32
CA LEU A 268 -11.72 -11.98 10.57
C LEU A 268 -12.98 -11.64 11.38
N ASP A 269 -13.06 -12.12 12.62
CA ASP A 269 -14.18 -11.84 13.53
C ASP A 269 -14.38 -10.34 13.73
N ARG A 270 -13.28 -9.62 13.95
CA ARG A 270 -13.34 -8.18 14.18
C ARG A 270 -13.72 -7.40 12.93
N GLN A 271 -13.20 -7.77 11.76
CA GLN A 271 -13.59 -7.14 10.49
C GLN A 271 -15.08 -7.29 10.24
N ARG A 272 -15.61 -8.51 10.43
CA ARG A 272 -17.05 -8.79 10.32
C ARG A 272 -17.86 -7.96 11.30
N GLU A 273 -17.47 -7.93 12.59
CA GLU A 273 -18.18 -7.14 13.61
C GLU A 273 -18.26 -5.65 13.23
N VAL A 274 -17.17 -5.10 12.74
CA VAL A 274 -17.07 -3.68 12.37
C VAL A 274 -17.98 -3.37 11.18
N VAL A 275 -17.90 -4.11 10.07
CA VAL A 275 -18.71 -3.84 8.89
C VAL A 275 -20.20 -4.00 9.18
N LEU A 276 -20.58 -5.03 9.95
CA LEU A 276 -21.97 -5.23 10.37
C LEU A 276 -22.47 -4.11 11.32
N SER A 277 -21.57 -3.56 12.16
CA SER A 277 -21.90 -2.38 12.97
C SER A 277 -22.15 -1.15 12.12
N LYS A 278 -21.31 -0.92 11.10
CA LYS A 278 -21.48 0.16 10.12
C LYS A 278 -22.84 0.06 9.41
N TYR A 279 -23.21 -1.10 8.90
CA TYR A 279 -24.53 -1.28 8.28
C TYR A 279 -25.69 -1.01 9.23
N ARG A 280 -25.60 -1.40 10.50
CA ARG A 280 -26.63 -1.09 11.51
C ARG A 280 -26.77 0.41 11.76
N ASP A 281 -25.68 1.17 11.68
CA ASP A 281 -25.70 2.63 11.81
C ASP A 281 -26.29 3.27 10.53
N GLU A 282 -25.91 2.82 9.34
CA GLU A 282 -26.53 3.24 8.06
C GLU A 282 -28.05 3.02 8.05
N PHE A 283 -28.53 1.84 8.45
CA PHE A 283 -29.99 1.59 8.53
C PHE A 283 -30.71 2.48 9.53
N LYS A 284 -30.05 2.88 10.61
CA LYS A 284 -30.60 3.82 11.56
C LYS A 284 -30.73 5.21 10.96
N GLU A 285 -29.74 5.66 10.20
CA GLU A 285 -29.76 6.93 9.50
C GLU A 285 -30.82 6.94 8.39
N LEU A 286 -30.83 5.92 7.52
CA LEU A 286 -31.86 5.74 6.50
C LEU A 286 -33.27 5.68 7.10
N SER A 287 -33.48 5.06 8.25
CA SER A 287 -34.78 5.06 8.95
C SER A 287 -35.22 6.46 9.39
N GLY A 288 -34.28 7.43 9.48
CA GLY A 288 -34.59 8.84 9.68
C GLY A 288 -35.11 9.52 8.41
N VAL A 289 -34.58 9.16 7.27
CA VAL A 289 -34.91 9.73 5.95
C VAL A 289 -36.15 9.06 5.35
N LEU A 290 -36.23 7.72 5.36
CA LEU A 290 -37.25 6.92 4.71
C LEU A 290 -38.47 6.72 5.60
N SER A 291 -39.29 7.78 5.75
CA SER A 291 -40.50 7.81 6.57
C SER A 291 -41.80 7.92 5.76
N GLN A 292 -41.75 7.58 4.48
CA GLN A 292 -42.86 7.66 3.55
C GLN A 292 -44.03 6.76 3.99
N ASP A 293 -45.26 7.28 3.80
CA ASP A 293 -46.46 6.61 4.22
C ASP A 293 -47.12 5.88 3.03
N SER A 294 -47.32 4.57 3.15
CA SER A 294 -47.87 3.71 2.09
C SER A 294 -49.35 4.05 1.71
N ARG A 295 -49.94 5.02 2.38
CA ARG A 295 -51.26 5.55 1.98
C ARG A 295 -51.17 6.57 0.85
N ASP A 296 -50.01 7.16 0.64
CA ASP A 296 -49.75 8.23 -0.30
C ASP A 296 -48.92 7.80 -1.50
N PHE A 297 -48.29 6.60 -1.46
CA PHE A 297 -47.45 6.05 -2.53
C PHE A 297 -47.48 4.52 -2.57
N ASP A 298 -47.01 3.92 -3.68
CA ASP A 298 -46.95 2.47 -3.92
C ASP A 298 -45.49 1.97 -3.86
N VAL A 299 -45.24 1.03 -2.98
CA VAL A 299 -43.88 0.45 -2.82
C VAL A 299 -43.50 -0.60 -3.86
N GLY A 300 -44.46 -1.05 -4.67
CA GLY A 300 -44.27 -2.08 -5.68
C GLY A 300 -44.25 -3.53 -5.13
N GLU A 301 -44.60 -4.46 -5.99
CA GLU A 301 -44.80 -5.86 -5.63
C GLU A 301 -43.49 -6.53 -5.13
N THR A 302 -42.36 -6.30 -5.80
CA THR A 302 -41.06 -6.90 -5.41
C THR A 302 -40.62 -6.52 -4.02
N PHE A 303 -40.79 -5.24 -3.64
CA PHE A 303 -40.48 -4.78 -2.29
C PHE A 303 -41.44 -5.38 -1.25
N GLU A 304 -42.75 -5.46 -1.55
CA GLU A 304 -43.76 -6.07 -0.66
C GLU A 304 -43.42 -7.55 -0.40
N GLU A 305 -43.09 -8.32 -1.44
CA GLU A 305 -42.67 -9.72 -1.31
C GLU A 305 -41.49 -9.87 -0.37
N ARG A 306 -40.44 -9.06 -0.55
CA ARG A 306 -39.23 -9.10 0.29
C ARG A 306 -39.51 -8.68 1.74
N LEU A 307 -40.36 -7.66 1.94
CA LEU A 307 -40.78 -7.26 3.28
C LEU A 307 -41.61 -8.36 3.97
N ALA A 308 -42.52 -9.03 3.24
CA ALA A 308 -43.32 -10.14 3.75
C ALA A 308 -42.43 -11.35 4.12
N ALA A 309 -41.45 -11.68 3.30
CA ALA A 309 -40.47 -12.76 3.59
C ALA A 309 -39.68 -12.49 4.88
N ASP A 310 -39.26 -11.25 5.11
CA ASP A 310 -38.56 -10.86 6.34
C ASP A 310 -39.46 -10.91 7.58
N LYS A 311 -40.75 -10.54 7.44
CA LYS A 311 -41.73 -10.67 8.51
C LYS A 311 -41.97 -12.13 8.87
N GLU A 312 -42.01 -13.03 7.88
CA GLU A 312 -42.14 -14.46 8.11
C GLU A 312 -40.90 -15.06 8.80
N ARG A 313 -39.68 -14.62 8.41
CA ARG A 313 -38.43 -15.03 9.05
C ARG A 313 -38.29 -14.55 10.49
N LEU A 314 -38.84 -13.36 10.81
CA LEU A 314 -38.68 -12.70 12.10
C LEU A 314 -40.04 -12.32 12.75
N PRO A 315 -40.97 -13.26 13.00
CA PRO A 315 -42.37 -12.94 13.36
C PRO A 315 -42.51 -12.15 14.68
N GLY A 316 -41.60 -12.37 15.64
CA GLY A 316 -41.59 -11.61 16.89
C GLY A 316 -41.22 -10.14 16.69
N VAL A 317 -40.22 -9.86 15.89
CA VAL A 317 -39.78 -8.51 15.52
C VAL A 317 -40.80 -7.83 14.61
N ALA A 318 -41.32 -8.57 13.64
CA ALA A 318 -42.37 -8.07 12.72
C ALA A 318 -43.56 -7.50 13.45
N THR A 319 -44.09 -8.20 14.49
CA THR A 319 -45.22 -7.72 15.30
C THR A 319 -44.91 -6.38 15.99
N GLU A 320 -43.70 -6.22 16.52
CA GLU A 320 -43.28 -4.96 17.16
C GLU A 320 -43.17 -3.83 16.14
N VAL A 321 -42.52 -4.12 15.00
CA VAL A 321 -42.24 -3.17 13.92
C VAL A 321 -43.57 -2.66 13.29
N GLU A 322 -44.54 -3.55 13.03
CA GLU A 322 -45.86 -3.20 12.50
C GLU A 322 -46.68 -2.31 13.48
N GLN A 323 -46.58 -2.58 14.77
CA GLN A 323 -47.22 -1.72 15.77
C GLN A 323 -46.60 -0.34 15.84
N ARG A 324 -45.30 -0.24 15.65
CA ARG A 324 -44.54 1.01 15.75
C ARG A 324 -44.62 1.86 14.48
N TYR A 325 -44.63 1.22 13.31
CA TYR A 325 -44.60 1.85 11.98
C TYR A 325 -45.73 1.32 11.07
N PRO A 326 -47.00 1.50 11.40
CA PRO A 326 -48.11 0.77 10.75
C PRO A 326 -48.27 1.06 9.26
N SER A 327 -47.81 2.22 8.79
CA SER A 327 -47.93 2.66 7.38
C SER A 327 -46.57 3.12 6.78
N GLU A 328 -45.46 2.78 7.41
CA GLU A 328 -44.13 3.21 6.99
C GLU A 328 -43.28 1.97 6.57
N PRO A 329 -43.48 1.40 5.37
CA PRO A 329 -42.95 0.11 4.97
C PRO A 329 -41.41 0.08 4.89
N TYR A 330 -40.76 1.18 4.45
CA TYR A 330 -39.30 1.26 4.45
C TYR A 330 -38.72 1.19 5.86
N ARG A 331 -39.31 1.86 6.84
CA ARG A 331 -38.89 1.74 8.24
C ARG A 331 -39.10 0.33 8.78
N GLN A 332 -40.18 -0.35 8.39
CA GLN A 332 -40.37 -1.75 8.74
C GLN A 332 -39.24 -2.60 8.16
N LYS A 333 -38.95 -2.46 6.86
CA LYS A 333 -37.89 -3.20 6.16
C LYS A 333 -36.52 -2.96 6.82
N LEU A 334 -36.12 -1.71 7.01
CA LEU A 334 -34.85 -1.34 7.64
C LEU A 334 -34.66 -1.90 9.06
N LYS A 335 -35.77 -1.96 9.85
CA LYS A 335 -35.70 -2.58 11.18
C LYS A 335 -35.52 -4.08 11.15
N LEU A 336 -36.17 -4.77 10.22
CA LEU A 336 -35.99 -6.20 9.99
C LEU A 336 -34.58 -6.50 9.45
N MET A 337 -34.10 -5.74 8.47
CA MET A 337 -32.74 -5.84 7.96
C MET A 337 -31.70 -5.64 9.06
N ARG A 338 -31.87 -4.65 9.92
CA ARG A 338 -31.01 -4.42 11.07
C ARG A 338 -30.93 -5.64 12.00
N GLU A 339 -32.06 -6.26 12.31
CA GLU A 339 -32.10 -7.48 13.13
C GLU A 339 -31.47 -8.67 12.40
N ARG A 340 -31.65 -8.78 11.07
CA ARG A 340 -31.01 -9.83 10.26
C ARG A 340 -29.49 -9.68 10.25
N VAL A 341 -28.98 -8.44 10.12
CA VAL A 341 -27.55 -8.13 10.21
C VAL A 341 -27.00 -8.47 11.60
N GLU A 342 -27.74 -8.20 12.68
CA GLU A 342 -27.33 -8.54 14.05
C GLU A 342 -27.24 -10.04 14.29
N ARG A 343 -27.84 -10.88 13.42
CA ARG A 343 -27.85 -12.34 13.50
C ARG A 343 -26.86 -13.01 12.54
N VAL A 344 -26.10 -12.27 11.79
CA VAL A 344 -25.04 -12.83 10.95
C VAL A 344 -24.01 -13.50 11.82
N GLY A 345 -23.74 -14.79 11.58
CA GLY A 345 -22.85 -15.61 12.40
C GLY A 345 -23.35 -15.95 13.81
N ASP A 346 -24.61 -15.60 14.16
CA ASP A 346 -25.22 -15.91 15.46
C ASP A 346 -25.99 -17.26 15.37
N VAL A 347 -26.15 -17.93 16.51
CA VAL A 347 -26.96 -19.15 16.64
C VAL A 347 -28.47 -18.88 16.46
N ARG A 348 -28.90 -17.65 16.56
CA ARG A 348 -30.30 -17.23 16.31
C ARG A 348 -30.60 -17.30 14.82
N GLN A 349 -31.69 -17.94 14.46
CA GLN A 349 -32.14 -18.05 13.08
C GLN A 349 -32.63 -16.72 12.49
N GLY A 350 -32.60 -16.60 11.17
CA GLY A 350 -33.17 -15.50 10.40
C GLY A 350 -32.18 -14.36 10.09
N GLY A 351 -30.88 -14.56 10.36
CA GLY A 351 -29.80 -13.69 9.86
C GLY A 351 -29.61 -13.80 8.36
N TYR A 352 -28.86 -12.88 7.78
CA TYR A 352 -28.34 -13.04 6.42
C TYR A 352 -27.29 -14.16 6.39
N THR A 353 -27.28 -14.94 5.33
CA THR A 353 -26.28 -15.99 5.09
C THR A 353 -25.18 -15.51 4.18
N GLU A 354 -25.51 -14.62 3.24
CA GLU A 354 -24.59 -14.06 2.24
C GLU A 354 -24.82 -12.55 2.10
N ALA A 355 -23.79 -11.82 1.75
CA ALA A 355 -23.88 -10.36 1.52
C ALA A 355 -24.80 -10.00 0.34
N ALA A 356 -24.87 -10.88 -0.67
CA ALA A 356 -25.75 -10.72 -1.82
C ALA A 356 -27.25 -10.64 -1.43
N GLU A 357 -27.69 -11.37 -0.38
CA GLU A 357 -29.07 -11.22 0.14
C GLU A 357 -29.31 -9.82 0.70
N LEU A 358 -28.33 -9.26 1.44
CA LEU A 358 -28.40 -7.90 1.99
C LEU A 358 -28.41 -6.86 0.87
N LEU A 359 -27.51 -7.00 -0.11
CA LEU A 359 -27.42 -6.15 -1.29
C LEU A 359 -28.77 -6.09 -2.02
N ALA A 360 -29.36 -7.25 -2.32
CA ALA A 360 -30.66 -7.33 -2.98
C ALA A 360 -31.80 -6.70 -2.17
N ASP A 361 -31.74 -6.73 -0.84
CA ASP A 361 -32.70 -6.05 0.03
C ASP A 361 -32.54 -4.53 -0.02
N VAL A 362 -31.31 -3.98 -0.04
CA VAL A 362 -31.04 -2.53 -0.18
C VAL A 362 -31.45 -2.06 -1.59
N GLN A 363 -31.10 -2.81 -2.64
CA GLN A 363 -31.50 -2.52 -4.04
C GLN A 363 -33.04 -2.43 -4.17
N SER A 364 -33.78 -3.36 -3.52
CA SER A 364 -35.24 -3.32 -3.57
C SER A 364 -35.84 -2.05 -2.99
N ILE A 365 -35.18 -1.39 -2.03
CA ILE A 365 -35.58 -0.07 -1.50
C ILE A 365 -35.36 1.01 -2.56
N ALA A 366 -34.20 1.03 -3.21
CA ALA A 366 -33.89 2.00 -4.25
C ALA A 366 -34.84 1.87 -5.45
N ASP A 367 -35.07 0.65 -5.92
CA ASP A 367 -35.98 0.36 -7.04
C ASP A 367 -37.43 0.79 -6.74
N SER A 368 -37.89 0.54 -5.51
CA SER A 368 -39.21 0.96 -5.03
C SER A 368 -39.35 2.49 -5.04
N LEU A 369 -38.34 3.21 -4.57
CA LEU A 369 -38.31 4.68 -4.57
C LEU A 369 -38.36 5.25 -5.99
N ARG A 370 -37.56 4.69 -6.91
CA ARG A 370 -37.51 5.10 -8.33
C ARG A 370 -38.84 4.83 -9.05
N ALA A 371 -39.43 3.68 -8.80
CA ALA A 371 -40.74 3.34 -9.39
C ALA A 371 -41.86 4.34 -9.03
N ASP A 372 -41.77 4.98 -7.87
CA ASP A 372 -42.75 6.03 -7.43
C ASP A 372 -42.22 7.47 -7.73
N GLY A 373 -41.14 7.64 -8.51
CA GLY A 373 -40.60 8.93 -8.93
C GLY A 373 -39.80 9.66 -7.84
N ALA A 374 -39.29 8.93 -6.87
CA ALA A 374 -38.45 9.47 -5.79
C ALA A 374 -36.95 9.19 -6.04
N ASP A 375 -36.51 9.30 -7.31
CA ASP A 375 -35.15 9.02 -7.77
C ASP A 375 -34.09 9.73 -6.92
N ILE A 376 -34.26 11.01 -6.65
CA ILE A 376 -33.32 11.80 -5.85
C ILE A 376 -33.12 11.26 -4.43
N ILE A 377 -34.13 10.60 -3.85
CA ILE A 377 -33.96 9.97 -2.51
C ILE A 377 -33.20 8.66 -2.64
N ALA A 378 -33.44 7.90 -3.71
CA ALA A 378 -32.66 6.71 -3.98
C ALA A 378 -31.18 7.07 -4.19
N GLU A 379 -30.88 8.02 -5.08
CA GLU A 379 -29.54 8.48 -5.42
C GLU A 379 -28.77 9.03 -4.20
N GLU A 380 -29.35 9.94 -3.43
CA GLU A 380 -28.63 10.61 -2.34
C GLU A 380 -28.55 9.78 -1.05
N ALA A 381 -29.50 8.84 -0.80
CA ALA A 381 -29.56 8.16 0.47
C ALA A 381 -29.37 6.63 0.40
N VAL A 382 -29.75 5.96 -0.68
CA VAL A 382 -29.73 4.49 -0.76
C VAL A 382 -28.57 3.96 -1.60
N ASP A 383 -28.31 4.56 -2.76
CA ASP A 383 -27.26 4.11 -3.68
C ASP A 383 -25.86 4.10 -3.03
N PRO A 384 -25.47 5.10 -2.21
CA PRO A 384 -24.21 5.01 -1.49
C PRO A 384 -24.09 3.76 -0.61
N LEU A 385 -25.17 3.33 0.00
CA LEU A 385 -25.19 2.09 0.79
C LEU A 385 -25.12 0.84 -0.09
N ILE A 386 -25.76 0.83 -1.26
CA ILE A 386 -25.63 -0.25 -2.24
C ILE A 386 -24.14 -0.43 -2.59
N ARG A 387 -23.42 0.67 -2.90
CA ARG A 387 -21.99 0.63 -3.22
C ARG A 387 -21.12 0.14 -2.05
N LYS A 388 -21.47 0.56 -0.81
CA LYS A 388 -20.78 0.06 0.40
C LYS A 388 -20.99 -1.44 0.59
N VAL A 389 -22.23 -1.95 0.46
CA VAL A 389 -22.50 -3.39 0.62
C VAL A 389 -21.86 -4.23 -0.48
N ASP A 390 -21.88 -3.76 -1.73
CA ASP A 390 -21.28 -4.43 -2.87
C ASP A 390 -19.74 -4.51 -2.74
N THR A 391 -19.11 -3.42 -2.25
CA THR A 391 -17.66 -3.37 -2.08
C THR A 391 -17.16 -4.17 -0.88
N PHE A 392 -17.82 -4.06 0.28
CA PHE A 392 -17.30 -4.58 1.55
C PHE A 392 -17.93 -5.91 2.00
N GLY A 393 -19.07 -6.29 1.46
CA GLY A 393 -19.75 -7.52 1.83
C GLY A 393 -19.94 -7.66 3.35
N PHE A 394 -19.58 -8.83 3.90
CA PHE A 394 -19.51 -9.08 5.35
C PHE A 394 -18.07 -9.14 5.89
N SER A 395 -17.10 -8.81 5.06
CA SER A 395 -15.68 -8.72 5.40
C SER A 395 -15.20 -7.33 5.03
N LEU A 396 -14.79 -6.52 5.98
CA LEU A 396 -14.29 -5.16 5.73
C LEU A 396 -13.14 -5.13 4.72
N ALA A 397 -12.36 -6.20 4.66
CA ALA A 397 -11.38 -6.51 3.62
C ALA A 397 -11.16 -8.03 3.59
N SER A 398 -10.94 -8.58 2.40
CA SER A 398 -10.54 -9.98 2.24
C SER A 398 -9.11 -10.19 2.72
N LEU A 399 -8.82 -11.30 3.38
CA LEU A 399 -7.47 -11.64 3.81
C LEU A 399 -6.79 -12.54 2.78
N ASP A 400 -5.57 -12.17 2.38
CA ASP A 400 -4.71 -13.09 1.64
C ASP A 400 -3.79 -13.82 2.62
N LEU A 401 -3.73 -15.14 2.54
CA LEU A 401 -2.70 -15.93 3.20
C LEU A 401 -1.37 -15.80 2.44
N ARG A 402 -0.25 -15.84 3.15
CA ARG A 402 1.07 -15.90 2.55
C ARG A 402 2.03 -16.70 3.41
N ASP A 403 2.84 -17.56 2.78
CA ASP A 403 3.95 -18.23 3.44
C ASP A 403 5.06 -18.60 2.44
N HIS A 404 6.21 -19.02 2.97
CA HIS A 404 7.38 -19.41 2.22
C HIS A 404 7.23 -20.84 1.65
N GLN A 405 7.63 -21.07 0.40
CA GLN A 405 7.51 -22.38 -0.27
C GLN A 405 8.15 -23.52 0.53
N GLU A 406 9.31 -23.30 1.16
CA GLU A 406 9.99 -24.34 1.96
C GLU A 406 9.12 -24.95 3.05
N ASN A 407 8.23 -24.16 3.66
CA ASN A 407 7.32 -24.63 4.70
C ASN A 407 6.30 -25.63 4.14
N HIS A 408 5.86 -25.43 2.90
CA HIS A 408 4.94 -26.34 2.21
C HIS A 408 5.66 -27.61 1.80
N THR A 409 6.84 -27.50 1.18
CA THR A 409 7.64 -28.65 0.76
C THR A 409 8.00 -29.55 1.94
N GLU A 410 8.44 -28.99 3.10
CA GLU A 410 8.72 -29.75 4.33
C GLU A 410 7.45 -30.49 4.82
N THR A 411 6.31 -29.82 4.77
CA THR A 411 5.04 -30.37 5.24
C THR A 411 4.57 -31.51 4.35
N VAL A 412 4.60 -31.31 3.04
CA VAL A 412 4.21 -32.30 2.03
C VAL A 412 5.15 -33.52 2.09
N ALA A 413 6.46 -33.31 2.17
CA ALA A 413 7.42 -34.40 2.33
C ALA A 413 7.15 -35.23 3.59
N THR A 414 6.84 -34.59 4.71
CA THR A 414 6.48 -35.28 5.97
C THR A 414 5.18 -36.06 5.84
N ALA A 415 4.18 -35.51 5.15
CA ALA A 415 2.89 -36.18 4.93
C ALA A 415 3.05 -37.45 4.06
N PHE A 416 3.80 -37.34 2.97
CA PHE A 416 4.09 -38.46 2.08
C PHE A 416 4.97 -39.56 2.70
N ASP A 417 5.95 -39.21 3.54
CA ASP A 417 6.78 -40.18 4.27
C ASP A 417 5.94 -41.09 5.15
N ARG A 418 4.89 -40.59 5.81
CA ARG A 418 3.97 -41.39 6.63
C ARG A 418 3.22 -42.48 5.84
N VAL A 419 3.00 -42.27 4.55
CA VAL A 419 2.37 -43.26 3.65
C VAL A 419 3.42 -44.03 2.84
N GLY A 420 4.70 -43.85 3.13
CA GLY A 420 5.82 -44.60 2.57
C GLY A 420 6.29 -44.12 1.20
N VAL A 421 6.03 -42.84 0.86
CA VAL A 421 6.45 -42.21 -0.39
C VAL A 421 7.60 -41.22 -0.06
N ASP A 422 8.76 -41.39 -0.65
CA ASP A 422 9.97 -40.59 -0.44
C ASP A 422 9.96 -39.33 -1.30
N TYR A 423 9.07 -38.39 -0.98
CA TYR A 423 8.87 -37.15 -1.73
C TYR A 423 10.11 -36.23 -1.70
N GLU A 424 10.86 -36.21 -0.60
CA GLU A 424 12.02 -35.35 -0.41
C GLU A 424 13.10 -35.57 -1.48
N HIS A 425 13.32 -36.82 -1.88
CA HIS A 425 14.36 -37.19 -2.85
C HIS A 425 13.84 -37.29 -4.30
N MET A 426 12.59 -36.95 -4.58
CA MET A 426 12.04 -36.95 -5.95
C MET A 426 12.58 -35.78 -6.77
N GLY A 427 12.75 -36.00 -8.06
CA GLY A 427 12.95 -34.93 -9.04
C GLY A 427 11.66 -34.16 -9.31
N GLU A 428 11.78 -32.94 -9.86
CA GLU A 428 10.63 -32.05 -10.06
C GLU A 428 9.47 -32.69 -10.83
N ALA A 429 9.75 -33.38 -11.93
CA ALA A 429 8.71 -34.04 -12.72
C ALA A 429 7.98 -35.14 -11.91
N GLU A 430 8.69 -35.87 -11.05
CA GLU A 430 8.10 -36.91 -10.19
C GLU A 430 7.24 -36.27 -9.08
N ARG A 431 7.67 -35.13 -8.53
CA ARG A 431 6.87 -34.35 -7.57
C ARG A 431 5.55 -33.88 -8.17
N VAL A 432 5.61 -33.28 -9.37
CA VAL A 432 4.43 -32.84 -10.10
C VAL A 432 3.45 -34.00 -10.34
N GLU A 433 3.93 -35.16 -10.84
CA GLU A 433 3.10 -36.34 -11.08
C GLU A 433 2.46 -36.87 -9.77
N THR A 434 3.27 -36.97 -8.70
CA THR A 434 2.80 -37.50 -7.40
C THR A 434 1.74 -36.58 -6.77
N LEU A 435 1.93 -35.27 -6.86
CA LEU A 435 0.94 -34.30 -6.36
C LEU A 435 -0.34 -34.30 -7.17
N THR A 436 -0.24 -34.38 -8.50
CA THR A 436 -1.39 -34.45 -9.39
C THR A 436 -2.25 -35.68 -9.09
N ASP A 437 -1.62 -36.86 -8.98
CA ASP A 437 -2.31 -38.10 -8.62
C ASP A 437 -2.98 -38.02 -7.25
N ALA A 438 -2.30 -37.38 -6.27
CA ALA A 438 -2.81 -37.22 -4.92
C ALA A 438 -3.99 -36.26 -4.83
N ILE A 439 -4.02 -35.21 -5.64
CA ILE A 439 -5.12 -34.24 -5.71
C ILE A 439 -6.36 -34.86 -6.41
N LEU A 440 -6.14 -35.57 -7.47
CA LEU A 440 -7.25 -36.15 -8.26
C LEU A 440 -7.82 -37.45 -7.67
N GLN A 441 -7.20 -38.05 -6.66
CA GLN A 441 -7.73 -39.25 -6.00
C GLN A 441 -8.78 -38.89 -4.95
N SER A 442 -9.71 -39.82 -4.70
CA SER A 442 -10.82 -39.63 -3.75
C SER A 442 -10.43 -39.86 -2.27
N GLU A 443 -9.29 -40.51 -1.99
CA GLU A 443 -8.86 -40.83 -0.64
C GLU A 443 -7.78 -39.87 -0.18
N PRO A 444 -7.91 -39.20 0.98
CA PRO A 444 -6.92 -38.25 1.45
C PRO A 444 -5.59 -38.97 1.80
N VAL A 445 -4.47 -38.31 1.51
CA VAL A 445 -3.11 -38.73 1.88
C VAL A 445 -2.79 -38.35 3.33
N VAL A 446 -3.26 -37.18 3.76
CA VAL A 446 -3.05 -36.68 5.11
C VAL A 446 -4.35 -36.13 5.69
N ASP A 447 -4.58 -36.41 6.98
CA ASP A 447 -5.66 -35.78 7.74
C ASP A 447 -5.15 -34.50 8.36
N VAL A 448 -5.53 -33.34 7.79
CA VAL A 448 -5.11 -32.03 8.30
C VAL A 448 -5.65 -31.74 9.71
N GLY A 449 -6.81 -32.32 10.08
CA GLY A 449 -7.39 -32.22 11.41
C GLY A 449 -6.56 -32.95 12.48
N ALA A 450 -5.72 -33.93 12.08
CA ALA A 450 -4.78 -34.61 12.98
C ALA A 450 -3.43 -33.85 13.14
N HIS A 451 -3.40 -32.55 12.91
CA HIS A 451 -2.18 -31.72 12.96
C HIS A 451 -1.39 -31.83 14.28
N GLU A 452 -2.06 -32.17 15.43
CA GLU A 452 -1.43 -32.38 16.74
C GLU A 452 -0.52 -33.61 16.77
N GLU A 453 -0.62 -34.53 15.82
CA GLU A 453 0.26 -35.70 15.68
C GLU A 453 1.62 -35.35 15.02
N TYR A 454 1.78 -34.14 14.56
CA TYR A 454 2.98 -33.62 13.91
C TYR A 454 3.69 -32.59 14.81
N GLU A 455 4.91 -32.25 14.47
CA GLU A 455 5.72 -31.25 15.19
C GLU A 455 6.21 -30.15 14.24
N GLY A 456 6.66 -29.04 14.80
CA GLY A 456 7.38 -27.97 14.09
C GLY A 456 6.58 -27.30 12.97
N THR A 457 7.17 -27.16 11.80
CA THR A 457 6.59 -26.52 10.62
C THR A 457 5.35 -27.24 10.12
N THR A 458 5.45 -28.59 10.03
CA THR A 458 4.37 -29.44 9.54
C THR A 458 3.09 -29.27 10.35
N ALA A 459 3.17 -29.33 11.68
CA ALA A 459 2.02 -29.10 12.56
C ALA A 459 1.38 -27.71 12.32
N ARG A 460 2.21 -26.69 12.18
CA ARG A 460 1.73 -25.29 11.94
C ARG A 460 1.03 -25.14 10.60
N VAL A 461 1.59 -25.75 9.54
CA VAL A 461 1.03 -25.64 8.19
C VAL A 461 -0.27 -26.43 8.08
N LEU A 462 -0.31 -27.69 8.56
CA LEU A 462 -1.54 -28.51 8.54
C LEU A 462 -2.67 -27.82 9.34
N ARG A 463 -2.37 -27.31 10.53
CA ARG A 463 -3.35 -26.56 11.32
C ARG A 463 -3.91 -25.36 10.57
N ARG A 464 -3.08 -24.64 9.80
CA ARG A 464 -3.53 -23.50 9.00
C ARG A 464 -4.56 -23.89 7.96
N PHE A 465 -4.34 -25.02 7.26
CA PHE A 465 -5.29 -25.50 6.25
C PHE A 465 -6.59 -26.04 6.87
N ASP A 466 -6.52 -26.68 8.04
CA ASP A 466 -7.71 -27.06 8.82
C ASP A 466 -8.54 -25.83 9.22
N GLU A 467 -7.88 -24.80 9.74
CA GLU A 467 -8.52 -23.53 10.09
C GLU A 467 -9.01 -22.76 8.85
N LEU A 468 -8.34 -22.82 7.70
CA LEU A 468 -8.80 -22.20 6.45
C LEU A 468 -10.18 -22.72 6.04
N ALA A 469 -10.38 -24.03 6.10
CA ALA A 469 -11.70 -24.61 5.85
C ALA A 469 -12.76 -24.12 6.85
N THR A 470 -12.35 -23.89 8.09
CA THR A 470 -13.23 -23.34 9.13
C THR A 470 -13.55 -21.88 8.87
N TRP A 471 -12.54 -21.04 8.56
CA TRP A 471 -12.74 -19.63 8.26
C TRP A 471 -13.67 -19.42 7.06
N GLN A 472 -13.49 -20.15 5.96
CA GLN A 472 -14.36 -20.05 4.79
C GLN A 472 -15.80 -20.46 5.10
N ARG A 473 -15.99 -21.50 5.92
CA ARG A 473 -17.34 -21.93 6.35
C ARG A 473 -18.03 -20.90 7.25
N GLU A 474 -17.28 -20.20 8.13
CA GLU A 474 -17.83 -19.26 9.11
C GLU A 474 -17.97 -17.82 8.57
N HIS A 475 -17.04 -17.39 7.71
CA HIS A 475 -16.96 -16.03 7.20
C HIS A 475 -17.37 -15.89 5.72
N GLY A 476 -17.43 -16.98 4.98
CA GLY A 476 -17.57 -17.01 3.53
C GLY A 476 -16.24 -17.17 2.82
N VAL A 477 -16.27 -17.67 1.59
CA VAL A 477 -15.05 -17.86 0.76
C VAL A 477 -14.37 -16.51 0.50
N ASP A 478 -15.15 -15.49 0.15
CA ASP A 478 -14.65 -14.16 -0.19
C ASP A 478 -13.89 -13.48 0.95
N ALA A 479 -14.03 -13.95 2.20
CA ALA A 479 -13.30 -13.39 3.33
C ALA A 479 -11.81 -13.80 3.34
N ILE A 480 -11.48 -14.97 2.74
CA ILE A 480 -10.13 -15.51 2.70
C ILE A 480 -10.02 -16.56 1.58
N ASP A 481 -9.76 -16.12 0.38
CA ASP A 481 -9.80 -16.92 -0.85
C ASP A 481 -8.47 -16.99 -1.61
N THR A 482 -7.41 -16.34 -1.12
CA THR A 482 -6.14 -16.21 -1.83
C THR A 482 -4.98 -16.69 -0.96
N TYR A 483 -4.07 -17.46 -1.59
CA TYR A 483 -2.84 -17.95 -0.97
C TYR A 483 -1.60 -17.58 -1.80
N CYS A 484 -0.80 -16.64 -1.34
CA CYS A 484 0.45 -16.23 -1.97
C CYS A 484 1.61 -17.12 -1.51
N ILE A 485 2.45 -17.55 -2.44
CA ILE A 485 3.62 -18.40 -2.15
C ILE A 485 4.88 -17.61 -2.44
N SER A 486 5.61 -17.21 -1.41
CA SER A 486 6.91 -16.53 -1.58
C SER A 486 8.00 -17.51 -2.04
N MET A 487 8.97 -16.99 -2.80
CA MET A 487 10.09 -17.76 -3.39
C MET A 487 9.64 -18.93 -4.27
N THR A 488 8.61 -18.74 -5.08
CA THR A 488 8.17 -19.75 -6.05
C THR A 488 9.19 -19.85 -7.19
N GLU A 489 9.82 -21.01 -7.34
CA GLU A 489 10.82 -21.30 -8.40
C GLU A 489 10.48 -22.56 -9.22
N GLU A 490 9.59 -23.43 -8.70
CA GLU A 490 9.20 -24.69 -9.33
C GLU A 490 7.67 -24.86 -9.37
N PRO A 491 7.12 -25.58 -10.39
CA PRO A 491 5.68 -25.85 -10.46
C PRO A 491 5.15 -26.61 -9.23
N SER A 492 5.94 -27.54 -8.67
CA SER A 492 5.56 -28.32 -7.48
C SER A 492 5.21 -27.42 -6.30
N HIS A 493 5.87 -26.26 -6.14
CA HIS A 493 5.58 -25.34 -5.03
C HIS A 493 4.12 -24.82 -5.03
N VAL A 494 3.53 -24.68 -6.21
CA VAL A 494 2.13 -24.27 -6.37
C VAL A 494 1.20 -25.46 -6.13
N LEU A 495 1.56 -26.65 -6.68
CA LEU A 495 0.79 -27.87 -6.48
C LEU A 495 0.81 -28.37 -5.03
N GLU A 496 1.88 -28.12 -4.28
CA GLU A 496 1.95 -28.41 -2.84
C GLU A 496 0.88 -27.66 -2.03
N VAL A 497 0.64 -26.40 -2.34
CA VAL A 497 -0.43 -25.61 -1.71
C VAL A 497 -1.82 -26.09 -2.16
N LEU A 498 -1.99 -26.36 -3.46
CA LEU A 498 -3.25 -26.91 -3.97
C LEU A 498 -3.57 -28.30 -3.35
N PHE A 499 -2.56 -29.16 -3.20
CA PHE A 499 -2.69 -30.43 -2.50
C PHE A 499 -3.13 -30.25 -1.04
N LEU A 500 -2.48 -29.37 -0.28
CA LEU A 500 -2.86 -29.12 1.12
C LEU A 500 -4.28 -28.55 1.25
N ALA A 501 -4.70 -27.73 0.29
CA ALA A 501 -6.07 -27.18 0.23
C ALA A 501 -7.11 -28.28 -0.09
N ASP A 502 -6.78 -29.21 -0.99
CA ASP A 502 -7.58 -30.38 -1.29
C ASP A 502 -7.74 -31.26 -0.04
N GLN A 503 -6.64 -31.59 0.64
CA GLN A 503 -6.67 -32.41 1.87
C GLN A 503 -7.47 -31.75 3.01
N ALA A 504 -7.63 -30.42 2.98
CA ALA A 504 -8.46 -29.67 3.94
C ALA A 504 -9.94 -29.55 3.51
N GLY A 505 -10.29 -30.00 2.31
CA GLY A 505 -11.64 -29.84 1.75
C GLY A 505 -11.99 -28.41 1.33
N VAL A 506 -10.97 -27.55 1.16
CA VAL A 506 -11.09 -26.20 0.56
C VAL A 506 -11.18 -26.30 -0.96
N VAL A 507 -10.66 -27.38 -1.51
CA VAL A 507 -10.68 -27.75 -2.93
C VAL A 507 -11.30 -29.13 -3.06
N ASP A 508 -12.15 -29.36 -4.08
CA ASP A 508 -12.79 -30.65 -4.42
C ASP A 508 -12.97 -30.72 -5.95
N LEU A 509 -11.87 -31.06 -6.64
CA LEU A 509 -11.82 -31.03 -8.10
C LEU A 509 -12.55 -32.21 -8.77
N PRO A 510 -13.14 -31.96 -9.94
CA PRO A 510 -13.15 -30.72 -10.73
C PRO A 510 -14.29 -29.76 -10.36
N GLY A 511 -15.08 -30.04 -9.35
CA GLY A 511 -16.33 -29.32 -9.07
C GLY A 511 -16.23 -28.03 -8.27
N TYR A 512 -15.18 -27.86 -7.46
CA TYR A 512 -15.05 -26.72 -6.56
C TYR A 512 -13.59 -26.40 -6.24
N CYS A 513 -13.26 -25.13 -6.27
CA CYS A 513 -12.00 -24.59 -5.78
C CYS A 513 -12.26 -23.29 -5.00
N GLY A 514 -12.07 -23.32 -3.67
CA GLY A 514 -12.26 -22.16 -2.79
C GLY A 514 -10.99 -21.32 -2.58
N LEU A 515 -9.94 -21.52 -3.39
CA LEU A 515 -8.65 -20.87 -3.16
C LEU A 515 -7.93 -20.54 -4.47
N ASP A 516 -7.56 -19.27 -4.63
CA ASP A 516 -6.61 -18.84 -5.64
C ASP A 516 -5.18 -19.06 -5.13
N VAL A 517 -4.39 -19.84 -5.85
CA VAL A 517 -2.99 -20.10 -5.50
C VAL A 517 -2.10 -19.19 -6.34
N VAL A 518 -1.41 -18.26 -5.68
CA VAL A 518 -0.70 -17.14 -6.31
C VAL A 518 0.81 -17.33 -6.15
N PRO A 519 1.55 -17.69 -7.21
CA PRO A 519 3.00 -17.74 -7.18
C PRO A 519 3.57 -16.32 -7.12
N LEU A 520 4.51 -16.06 -6.19
CA LEU A 520 5.33 -14.85 -6.18
C LEU A 520 6.64 -15.11 -6.90
N LEU A 521 6.82 -14.46 -8.05
CA LEU A 521 8.04 -14.49 -8.85
C LEU A 521 8.89 -13.27 -8.49
N GLU A 522 9.90 -13.47 -7.66
CA GLU A 522 10.69 -12.37 -7.07
C GLU A 522 12.19 -12.45 -7.34
N THR A 523 12.67 -13.60 -7.85
CA THR A 523 14.07 -13.79 -8.27
C THR A 523 14.19 -13.72 -9.80
N GLU A 524 15.39 -13.37 -10.30
CA GLU A 524 15.66 -13.39 -11.75
C GLU A 524 15.54 -14.83 -12.32
N SER A 525 15.86 -15.85 -11.53
CA SER A 525 15.66 -17.26 -11.88
C SER A 525 14.20 -17.58 -12.10
N ALA A 526 13.33 -17.20 -11.15
CA ALA A 526 11.88 -17.42 -11.24
C ALA A 526 11.26 -16.68 -12.44
N LEU A 527 11.60 -15.40 -12.62
CA LEU A 527 11.12 -14.58 -13.73
C LEU A 527 11.58 -15.12 -15.10
N SER A 528 12.85 -15.52 -15.23
CA SER A 528 13.36 -16.13 -16.46
C SER A 528 12.78 -17.52 -16.71
N GLY A 529 12.48 -18.28 -15.65
CA GLY A 529 11.85 -19.60 -15.66
C GLY A 529 10.32 -19.59 -15.79
N ALA A 530 9.68 -18.40 -15.84
CA ALA A 530 8.20 -18.28 -15.78
C ALA A 530 7.45 -19.17 -16.79
N ARG A 531 7.95 -19.31 -18.04
CA ARG A 531 7.32 -20.18 -19.03
C ARG A 531 7.39 -21.67 -18.62
N ARG A 532 8.47 -22.11 -17.99
CA ARG A 532 8.57 -23.47 -17.48
C ARG A 532 7.61 -23.69 -16.32
N ILE A 533 7.58 -22.75 -15.38
CA ILE A 533 6.73 -22.86 -14.19
C ILE A 533 5.26 -22.84 -14.61
N MET A 534 4.81 -21.77 -15.25
CA MET A 534 3.40 -21.58 -15.58
C MET A 534 2.90 -22.53 -16.67
N GLY A 535 3.72 -22.78 -17.71
CA GLY A 535 3.34 -23.75 -18.76
C GLY A 535 3.16 -25.17 -18.22
N THR A 536 4.04 -25.63 -17.30
CA THR A 536 3.84 -26.93 -16.64
C THR A 536 2.55 -26.97 -15.81
N LEU A 537 2.22 -25.89 -15.11
CA LEU A 537 0.98 -25.77 -14.33
C LEU A 537 -0.26 -25.79 -15.24
N PHE A 538 -0.26 -25.01 -16.31
CA PHE A 538 -1.41 -24.92 -17.23
C PHE A 538 -1.65 -26.22 -18.01
N GLU A 539 -0.60 -27.00 -18.25
CA GLU A 539 -0.71 -28.35 -18.84
C GLU A 539 -1.05 -29.44 -17.82
N ASN A 540 -1.02 -29.11 -16.51
CA ASN A 540 -1.31 -30.04 -15.44
C ASN A 540 -2.84 -30.25 -15.26
N GLU A 541 -3.33 -31.48 -15.25
CA GLU A 541 -4.77 -31.80 -15.21
C GLU A 541 -5.45 -31.26 -13.93
N ALA A 542 -4.82 -31.39 -12.76
CA ALA A 542 -5.37 -30.93 -11.50
C ALA A 542 -5.40 -29.40 -11.44
N TYR A 543 -4.31 -28.75 -11.88
CA TYR A 543 -4.23 -27.30 -11.85
C TYR A 543 -5.18 -26.63 -12.85
N ALA A 544 -5.28 -27.17 -14.06
CA ALA A 544 -6.23 -26.70 -15.07
C ALA A 544 -7.69 -26.79 -14.58
N ALA A 545 -8.06 -27.91 -13.91
CA ALA A 545 -9.38 -28.06 -13.29
C ALA A 545 -9.62 -27.02 -12.16
N ALA A 546 -8.59 -26.70 -11.37
CA ALA A 546 -8.70 -25.67 -10.34
C ALA A 546 -8.90 -24.27 -10.93
N LEU A 547 -8.18 -23.94 -12.01
CA LEU A 547 -8.37 -22.67 -12.73
C LEU A 547 -9.77 -22.57 -13.37
N GLU A 548 -10.26 -23.64 -13.99
CA GLU A 548 -11.62 -23.65 -14.56
C GLU A 548 -12.67 -23.41 -13.47
N ALA A 549 -12.52 -24.04 -12.29
CA ALA A 549 -13.40 -23.82 -11.15
C ALA A 549 -13.32 -22.38 -10.56
N ARG A 550 -12.27 -21.63 -10.89
CA ARG A 550 -12.03 -20.23 -10.52
C ARG A 550 -12.15 -19.26 -11.71
N ASN A 551 -12.99 -19.57 -12.68
CA ASN A 551 -13.31 -18.75 -13.86
C ASN A 551 -12.12 -18.49 -14.82
N GLY A 552 -11.10 -19.33 -14.82
CA GLY A 552 -9.96 -19.25 -15.75
C GLY A 552 -8.99 -18.09 -15.52
N VAL A 553 -8.99 -17.47 -14.35
CA VAL A 553 -8.10 -16.36 -14.00
C VAL A 553 -6.87 -16.86 -13.24
N GLN A 554 -5.68 -16.58 -13.76
CA GLN A 554 -4.42 -16.81 -13.05
C GLN A 554 -3.86 -15.50 -12.48
N GLU A 555 -3.79 -15.42 -11.16
CA GLU A 555 -3.06 -14.35 -10.50
C GLU A 555 -1.58 -14.71 -10.34
N ILE A 556 -0.66 -13.78 -10.69
CA ILE A 556 0.79 -13.92 -10.51
C ILE A 556 1.32 -12.67 -9.81
N MET A 557 1.99 -12.88 -8.68
CA MET A 557 2.61 -11.79 -7.94
C MET A 557 4.05 -11.53 -8.39
N LEU A 558 4.39 -10.24 -8.53
CA LEU A 558 5.71 -9.77 -8.91
C LEU A 558 6.40 -9.07 -7.73
N GLY A 559 7.63 -9.50 -7.40
CA GLY A 559 8.42 -8.94 -6.31
C GLY A 559 9.30 -7.76 -6.76
N TYR A 560 8.96 -6.54 -6.35
CA TYR A 560 9.72 -5.33 -6.68
C TYR A 560 10.93 -5.10 -5.79
N SER A 561 10.76 -5.29 -4.48
CA SER A 561 11.79 -4.99 -3.47
C SER A 561 12.99 -5.94 -3.56
N ASP A 562 12.73 -7.23 -3.69
CA ASP A 562 13.78 -8.26 -3.74
C ASP A 562 14.49 -8.23 -5.09
N SER A 563 13.76 -8.05 -6.19
CA SER A 563 14.35 -7.84 -7.52
C SER A 563 15.28 -6.61 -7.56
N ASN A 564 14.89 -5.48 -6.92
CA ASN A 564 15.74 -4.29 -6.86
C ASN A 564 16.99 -4.52 -5.99
N LYS A 565 16.84 -5.19 -4.84
CA LYS A 565 17.97 -5.53 -3.98
C LYS A 565 18.99 -6.45 -4.68
N GLU A 566 18.51 -7.37 -5.52
CA GLU A 566 19.35 -8.32 -6.28
C GLU A 566 20.05 -7.64 -7.46
N ASN A 567 19.33 -6.84 -8.27
CA ASN A 567 19.75 -6.40 -9.60
C ASN A 567 20.06 -4.90 -9.72
N GLY A 568 19.67 -4.09 -8.73
CA GLY A 568 19.75 -2.63 -8.80
C GLY A 568 18.56 -2.00 -9.58
N PHE A 569 18.43 -0.68 -9.47
CA PHE A 569 17.24 0.07 -9.86
C PHE A 569 16.82 -0.10 -11.33
N LEU A 570 17.74 0.20 -12.27
CA LEU A 570 17.43 0.16 -13.70
C LEU A 570 17.13 -1.27 -14.15
N ALA A 571 18.02 -2.22 -13.79
CA ALA A 571 17.92 -3.60 -14.23
C ALA A 571 16.66 -4.30 -13.69
N ALA A 572 16.30 -4.07 -12.41
CA ALA A 572 15.11 -4.63 -11.82
C ALA A 572 13.83 -4.12 -12.49
N ASN A 573 13.72 -2.80 -12.72
CA ASN A 573 12.55 -2.22 -13.39
C ASN A 573 12.41 -2.74 -14.83
N TRP A 574 13.52 -2.85 -15.56
CA TRP A 574 13.51 -3.40 -16.91
C TRP A 574 13.13 -4.89 -16.92
N SER A 575 13.72 -5.69 -16.02
CA SER A 575 13.40 -7.12 -15.90
C SER A 575 11.91 -7.33 -15.60
N LEU A 576 11.34 -6.58 -14.65
CA LEU A 576 9.91 -6.64 -14.35
C LEU A 576 9.05 -6.26 -15.56
N HIS A 577 9.34 -5.14 -16.24
CA HIS A 577 8.58 -4.71 -17.43
C HIS A 577 8.61 -5.76 -18.54
N ARG A 578 9.80 -6.29 -18.87
CA ARG A 578 9.97 -7.35 -19.87
C ARG A 578 9.22 -8.64 -19.50
N ASN A 579 9.31 -9.06 -18.22
CA ASN A 579 8.68 -10.29 -17.78
C ASN A 579 7.15 -10.18 -17.66
N GLN A 580 6.60 -9.01 -17.38
CA GLN A 580 5.16 -8.76 -17.49
C GLN A 580 4.63 -9.08 -18.90
N LYS A 581 5.29 -8.54 -19.96
CA LYS A 581 4.95 -8.88 -21.36
C LYS A 581 5.08 -10.36 -21.66
N ARG A 582 6.10 -11.01 -21.09
CA ARG A 582 6.32 -12.44 -21.27
C ARG A 582 5.21 -13.27 -20.60
N LEU A 583 4.78 -12.88 -19.38
CA LEU A 583 3.69 -13.55 -18.68
C LEU A 583 2.37 -13.43 -19.44
N ALA A 584 2.04 -12.24 -19.94
CA ALA A 584 0.84 -12.04 -20.76
C ALA A 584 0.84 -12.98 -21.99
N ARG A 585 1.96 -13.10 -22.72
CA ARG A 585 2.08 -14.02 -23.84
C ARG A 585 1.98 -15.51 -23.42
N ILE A 586 2.44 -15.85 -22.23
CA ILE A 586 2.34 -17.24 -21.74
C ILE A 586 0.89 -17.57 -21.44
N THR A 587 0.16 -16.72 -20.75
CA THR A 587 -1.27 -16.95 -20.42
C THR A 587 -2.14 -16.92 -21.66
N ASP A 588 -1.87 -16.04 -22.62
CA ASP A 588 -2.53 -15.97 -23.93
C ASP A 588 -2.36 -17.26 -24.76
N ASP A 589 -1.14 -17.87 -24.75
CA ASP A 589 -0.87 -19.16 -25.40
C ASP A 589 -1.76 -20.31 -24.88
N TYR A 590 -2.32 -20.19 -23.67
CA TYR A 590 -3.17 -21.19 -23.00
C TYR A 590 -4.63 -20.76 -22.83
N ASP A 591 -5.04 -19.60 -23.36
CA ASP A 591 -6.39 -19.03 -23.23
C ASP A 591 -6.81 -18.83 -21.76
N ILE A 592 -5.88 -18.28 -20.96
CA ILE A 592 -6.04 -18.02 -19.50
C ILE A 592 -5.95 -16.52 -19.25
N ASP A 593 -6.89 -15.98 -18.49
CA ASP A 593 -6.89 -14.58 -18.09
C ASP A 593 -5.80 -14.30 -17.05
N LEU A 594 -4.94 -13.31 -17.34
CA LEU A 594 -3.87 -12.88 -16.43
C LEU A 594 -4.32 -11.77 -15.51
N ARG A 595 -4.15 -11.95 -14.20
CA ARG A 595 -4.20 -10.88 -13.22
C ARG A 595 -2.82 -10.70 -12.58
N LEU A 596 -2.21 -9.51 -12.73
CA LEU A 596 -0.93 -9.21 -12.09
C LEU A 596 -1.13 -8.61 -10.71
N PHE A 597 -0.45 -9.18 -9.72
CA PHE A 597 -0.34 -8.64 -8.38
C PHE A 597 1.02 -7.96 -8.20
N HIS A 598 1.02 -6.64 -8.15
CA HIS A 598 2.23 -5.83 -8.03
C HIS A 598 2.64 -5.68 -6.57
N GLY A 599 3.66 -6.42 -6.14
CA GLY A 599 4.26 -6.34 -4.80
C GLY A 599 5.10 -5.08 -4.59
N ARG A 600 4.46 -3.90 -4.75
CA ARG A 600 5.12 -2.59 -4.67
C ARG A 600 5.31 -2.14 -3.22
N GLY A 601 6.44 -1.45 -2.95
CA GLY A 601 6.67 -0.80 -1.66
C GLY A 601 6.36 0.70 -1.67
N GLY A 602 6.49 1.35 -0.51
CA GLY A 602 6.23 2.78 -0.38
C GLY A 602 7.30 3.67 -1.03
N SER A 603 8.57 3.26 -1.04
CA SER A 603 9.67 4.02 -1.64
C SER A 603 9.92 3.64 -3.10
N ILE A 604 10.55 4.56 -3.86
CA ILE A 604 10.92 4.37 -5.27
C ILE A 604 11.78 3.11 -5.45
N SER A 605 12.75 2.89 -4.59
CA SER A 605 13.63 1.70 -4.60
C SER A 605 12.88 0.38 -4.41
N ARG A 606 11.59 0.43 -4.10
CA ARG A 606 10.72 -0.73 -3.88
C ARG A 606 9.50 -0.72 -4.80
N GLY A 607 9.59 0.00 -5.91
CA GLY A 607 8.51 0.15 -6.88
C GLY A 607 7.47 1.20 -6.49
N GLY A 608 7.70 2.01 -5.45
CA GLY A 608 6.85 3.14 -5.07
C GLY A 608 6.86 4.29 -6.07
N GLY A 609 6.13 5.34 -5.76
CA GLY A 609 5.93 6.50 -6.62
C GLY A 609 4.45 6.73 -6.93
N SER A 610 4.17 7.58 -7.93
CA SER A 610 2.80 7.85 -8.38
C SER A 610 2.13 6.57 -8.89
N MET A 611 0.97 6.21 -8.32
CA MET A 611 0.22 5.03 -8.78
C MET A 611 -0.35 5.26 -10.18
N ASN A 612 -0.85 6.45 -10.46
CA ASN A 612 -1.36 6.81 -11.78
C ASN A 612 -0.28 6.63 -12.88
N ASP A 613 0.92 7.20 -12.67
CA ASP A 613 2.01 7.06 -13.65
C ASP A 613 2.45 5.59 -13.80
N ALA A 614 2.43 4.82 -12.73
CA ALA A 614 2.82 3.41 -12.75
C ALA A 614 1.82 2.54 -13.52
N LEU A 615 0.52 2.76 -13.34
CA LEU A 615 -0.52 2.03 -14.07
C LEU A 615 -0.49 2.37 -15.57
N LEU A 616 -0.27 3.64 -15.91
CA LEU A 616 -0.11 4.07 -17.31
C LEU A 616 1.19 3.60 -17.98
N ALA A 617 2.18 3.19 -17.18
CA ALA A 617 3.47 2.67 -17.65
C ALA A 617 3.48 1.14 -17.83
N LEU A 618 2.40 0.45 -17.47
CA LEU A 618 2.26 -1.00 -17.69
C LEU A 618 2.32 -1.35 -19.19
N PRO A 619 2.90 -2.51 -19.55
CA PRO A 619 2.80 -3.01 -20.91
C PRO A 619 1.33 -3.19 -21.32
N THR A 620 0.96 -2.74 -22.51
CA THR A 620 -0.43 -2.77 -23.00
C THR A 620 -1.01 -4.19 -22.95
N GLU A 621 -0.19 -5.20 -23.25
CA GLU A 621 -0.56 -6.60 -23.24
C GLU A 621 -0.98 -7.12 -21.83
N THR A 622 -0.62 -6.41 -20.77
CA THR A 622 -0.95 -6.79 -19.38
C THR A 622 -2.13 -6.00 -18.81
N VAL A 623 -2.68 -5.07 -19.57
CA VAL A 623 -3.79 -4.20 -19.13
C VAL A 623 -5.11 -4.91 -19.40
N THR A 624 -5.49 -5.83 -18.52
CA THR A 624 -6.79 -6.52 -18.59
C THR A 624 -7.94 -5.72 -17.98
N GLY A 625 -7.64 -4.67 -17.21
CA GLY A 625 -8.59 -3.90 -16.39
C GLY A 625 -8.50 -4.27 -14.91
N GLN A 626 -8.13 -5.50 -14.60
CA GLN A 626 -7.94 -5.95 -13.22
C GLN A 626 -6.50 -5.66 -12.76
N VAL A 627 -6.35 -5.09 -11.59
CA VAL A 627 -5.04 -4.81 -10.99
C VAL A 627 -5.06 -4.99 -9.47
N LYS A 628 -4.12 -5.80 -8.97
CA LYS A 628 -3.88 -5.97 -7.54
C LYS A 628 -2.50 -5.43 -7.19
N PHE A 629 -2.39 -4.70 -6.08
CA PHE A 629 -1.11 -4.14 -5.66
C PHE A 629 -1.05 -3.95 -4.16
N THR A 630 0.16 -4.04 -3.60
CA THR A 630 0.38 -3.80 -2.16
C THR A 630 0.40 -2.31 -1.85
N GLU A 631 -0.30 -1.93 -0.79
CA GLU A 631 -0.16 -0.66 -0.09
C GLU A 631 0.56 -0.87 1.24
N GLN A 632 1.64 -0.14 1.46
CA GLN A 632 2.54 -0.43 2.57
C GLN A 632 2.67 0.73 3.55
N GLY A 633 2.67 0.39 4.83
CA GLY A 633 3.12 1.14 5.99
C GLY A 633 2.83 2.62 6.00
N GLU A 634 3.85 3.41 5.70
CA GLU A 634 3.79 4.88 5.67
C GLU A 634 2.92 5.44 4.54
N ALA A 635 2.92 4.79 3.38
CA ALA A 635 2.12 5.22 2.23
C ALA A 635 0.62 5.13 2.53
N ILE A 636 0.20 4.16 3.34
CA ILE A 636 -1.20 4.05 3.78
C ILE A 636 -1.64 5.29 4.54
N ALA A 637 -0.81 5.78 5.47
CA ALA A 637 -1.14 6.98 6.24
C ALA A 637 -1.21 8.24 5.36
N GLU A 638 -0.31 8.38 4.37
CA GLU A 638 -0.28 9.53 3.46
C GLU A 638 -1.45 9.54 2.46
N LYS A 639 -1.89 8.36 2.06
CA LYS A 639 -2.95 8.20 1.04
C LYS A 639 -4.36 8.13 1.64
N TYR A 640 -4.51 7.53 2.83
CA TYR A 640 -5.82 7.13 3.35
C TYR A 640 -6.14 7.68 4.75
N ALA A 641 -5.30 8.54 5.37
CA ALA A 641 -5.65 9.11 6.66
C ALA A 641 -6.66 10.27 6.57
N ASN A 642 -6.71 10.97 5.44
CA ASN A 642 -7.62 12.07 5.18
C ASN A 642 -8.63 11.69 4.10
N PRO A 643 -9.95 11.79 4.36
CA PRO A 643 -10.98 11.37 3.40
C PRO A 643 -10.87 12.03 2.01
N LYS A 644 -10.55 13.32 1.94
CA LYS A 644 -10.42 14.05 0.66
C LYS A 644 -9.22 13.59 -0.15
N ILE A 645 -8.13 13.23 0.54
CA ILE A 645 -6.94 12.67 -0.10
C ILE A 645 -7.18 11.21 -0.51
N ALA A 646 -7.89 10.43 0.33
CA ALA A 646 -8.26 9.06 0.01
C ALA A 646 -9.15 8.99 -1.23
N LYS A 647 -10.22 9.83 -1.29
CA LYS A 647 -11.06 9.98 -2.47
C LYS A 647 -10.21 10.27 -3.70
N ARG A 648 -9.34 11.29 -3.61
CA ARG A 648 -8.46 11.68 -4.71
C ARG A 648 -7.53 10.56 -5.19
N ASN A 649 -7.02 9.73 -4.30
CA ASN A 649 -6.20 8.59 -4.69
C ASN A 649 -7.03 7.51 -5.41
N CYS A 650 -8.27 7.24 -4.97
CA CYS A 650 -9.19 6.33 -5.66
C CYS A 650 -9.56 6.84 -7.07
N GLU A 651 -9.88 8.12 -7.21
CA GLU A 651 -10.13 8.77 -8.51
C GLU A 651 -8.94 8.62 -9.47
N GLN A 652 -7.72 8.88 -8.98
CA GLN A 652 -6.51 8.78 -9.81
C GLN A 652 -6.19 7.35 -10.23
N MET A 653 -6.53 6.35 -9.42
CA MET A 653 -6.39 4.94 -9.79
C MET A 653 -7.41 4.57 -10.87
N LEU A 654 -8.66 5.02 -10.73
CA LEU A 654 -9.71 4.81 -11.73
C LEU A 654 -9.37 5.52 -13.04
N ASP A 655 -8.97 6.81 -13.02
CA ASP A 655 -8.51 7.52 -14.23
C ASP A 655 -7.45 6.71 -14.98
N ALA A 656 -6.43 6.25 -14.26
CA ALA A 656 -5.35 5.49 -14.89
C ALA A 656 -5.84 4.18 -15.50
N GLN A 657 -6.67 3.41 -14.79
CA GLN A 657 -7.18 2.12 -15.26
C GLN A 657 -8.15 2.29 -16.44
N ILE A 658 -9.09 3.24 -16.36
CA ILE A 658 -10.01 3.54 -17.46
C ILE A 658 -9.22 3.89 -18.71
N ARG A 659 -8.27 4.80 -18.63
CA ARG A 659 -7.45 5.25 -19.75
C ARG A 659 -6.53 4.15 -20.31
N ALA A 660 -5.92 3.36 -19.42
CA ALA A 660 -5.05 2.27 -19.83
C ALA A 660 -5.87 1.17 -20.54
N ARG A 661 -7.03 0.80 -19.98
CA ARG A 661 -7.90 -0.23 -20.56
C ARG A 661 -8.52 0.22 -21.86
N TYR A 662 -9.01 1.46 -21.96
CA TYR A 662 -9.51 2.03 -23.20
C TYR A 662 -8.46 1.95 -24.33
N ARG A 663 -7.21 2.35 -24.05
CA ARG A 663 -6.12 2.24 -25.04
C ARG A 663 -5.84 0.80 -25.46
N ALA A 664 -5.89 -0.14 -24.50
CA ALA A 664 -5.66 -1.56 -24.77
C ALA A 664 -6.76 -2.17 -25.67
N LEU A 665 -8.01 -1.70 -25.51
CA LEU A 665 -9.16 -2.18 -26.33
C LEU A 665 -9.21 -1.57 -27.72
N THR A 666 -8.74 -0.31 -27.87
CA THR A 666 -8.89 0.43 -29.15
C THR A 666 -7.66 0.40 -30.03
N ASP A 667 -6.58 -0.27 -29.60
CA ASP A 667 -5.28 -0.30 -30.28
C ASP A 667 -4.71 1.11 -30.59
N ASP A 668 -5.16 2.14 -29.86
CA ASP A 668 -4.72 3.53 -30.06
C ASP A 668 -3.26 3.78 -29.64
N TYR A 669 -2.60 2.77 -29.08
CA TYR A 669 -1.21 2.85 -28.65
C TYR A 669 -0.46 1.58 -29.05
N GLU A 670 0.42 1.69 -30.06
CA GLU A 670 1.24 0.57 -30.53
C GLU A 670 2.32 0.10 -29.52
N GLY A 671 2.41 0.71 -28.33
CA GLY A 671 3.48 0.44 -27.36
C GLY A 671 4.84 0.97 -27.81
N ALA A 672 5.88 0.72 -27.02
CA ALA A 672 7.23 1.06 -27.45
C ALA A 672 7.69 0.11 -28.57
N PRO A 673 8.29 0.64 -29.67
CA PRO A 673 8.82 -0.20 -30.73
C PRO A 673 9.79 -1.27 -30.21
N GLU A 674 9.74 -2.47 -30.75
CA GLU A 674 10.60 -3.57 -30.32
C GLU A 674 12.11 -3.23 -30.44
N SER A 675 12.44 -2.32 -31.38
CA SER A 675 13.79 -1.77 -31.53
C SER A 675 14.30 -0.99 -30.32
N TRP A 676 13.44 -0.59 -29.39
CA TRP A 676 13.82 0.10 -28.15
C TRP A 676 14.22 -0.88 -27.03
N HIS A 677 13.95 -2.16 -27.20
CA HIS A 677 14.27 -3.17 -26.20
C HIS A 677 15.77 -3.46 -26.14
N GLU A 678 16.46 -3.56 -27.29
CA GLU A 678 17.92 -3.83 -27.33
C GLU A 678 18.76 -2.74 -26.61
N PRO A 679 18.51 -1.42 -26.82
CA PRO A 679 19.08 -0.35 -26.02
C PRO A 679 18.86 -0.52 -24.51
N MET A 680 17.65 -0.85 -24.11
CA MET A 680 17.32 -1.05 -22.68
C MET A 680 18.00 -2.30 -22.09
N GLU A 681 18.10 -3.38 -22.84
CA GLU A 681 18.82 -4.59 -22.42
C GLU A 681 20.30 -4.27 -22.19
N THR A 682 20.92 -3.56 -23.12
CA THR A 682 22.32 -3.11 -23.00
C THR A 682 22.54 -2.26 -21.75
N ALA A 683 21.65 -1.30 -21.50
CA ALA A 683 21.70 -0.43 -20.34
C ALA A 683 21.48 -1.21 -19.02
N ALA A 684 20.51 -2.13 -19.01
CA ALA A 684 20.16 -2.92 -17.84
C ALA A 684 21.28 -3.91 -17.43
N ASP A 685 21.90 -4.59 -18.39
CA ASP A 685 23.00 -5.50 -18.13
C ASP A 685 24.24 -4.79 -17.55
N ALA A 686 24.58 -3.62 -18.11
CA ALA A 686 25.68 -2.81 -17.59
C ALA A 686 25.36 -2.24 -16.19
N ALA A 687 24.12 -1.78 -15.96
CA ALA A 687 23.68 -1.31 -14.67
C ALA A 687 23.73 -2.41 -13.60
N ARG A 688 23.23 -3.61 -13.92
CA ARG A 688 23.30 -4.79 -13.05
C ARG A 688 24.74 -5.12 -12.70
N THR A 689 25.61 -5.18 -13.70
CA THR A 689 27.04 -5.47 -13.50
C THR A 689 27.68 -4.47 -12.56
N ALA A 690 27.45 -3.16 -12.76
CA ALA A 690 28.00 -2.12 -11.90
C ALA A 690 27.49 -2.22 -10.45
N TYR A 691 26.20 -2.54 -10.29
CA TYR A 691 25.56 -2.70 -8.98
C TYR A 691 26.12 -3.95 -8.24
N ARG A 692 26.15 -5.10 -8.91
CA ARG A 692 26.73 -6.33 -8.32
C ARG A 692 28.21 -6.17 -8.00
N ASP A 693 28.99 -5.56 -8.88
CA ASP A 693 30.43 -5.28 -8.63
C ASP A 693 30.66 -4.45 -7.36
N LEU A 694 29.71 -3.54 -7.02
CA LEU A 694 29.78 -2.80 -5.77
C LEU A 694 29.48 -3.72 -4.57
N LEU A 695 28.37 -4.48 -4.64
CA LEU A 695 27.87 -5.33 -3.55
C LEU A 695 28.82 -6.52 -3.27
N ASP A 696 29.37 -7.13 -4.32
CA ASP A 696 30.23 -8.30 -4.24
C ASP A 696 31.68 -7.94 -3.88
N THR A 697 32.01 -6.63 -3.82
CA THR A 697 33.34 -6.19 -3.39
C THR A 697 33.55 -6.51 -1.90
N ASP A 698 34.70 -7.16 -1.60
CA ASP A 698 35.06 -7.53 -0.23
C ASP A 698 34.91 -6.36 0.76
N GLY A 699 34.14 -6.60 1.83
CA GLY A 699 33.89 -5.61 2.89
C GLY A 699 32.68 -4.70 2.67
N PHE A 700 31.91 -4.89 1.60
CA PHE A 700 30.74 -4.05 1.33
C PHE A 700 29.68 -4.14 2.46
N VAL A 701 29.33 -5.34 2.93
CA VAL A 701 28.37 -5.51 4.03
C VAL A 701 28.85 -4.74 5.28
N ARG A 702 30.13 -4.83 5.61
CA ARG A 702 30.72 -4.11 6.74
C ARG A 702 30.73 -2.59 6.50
N TYR A 703 30.97 -2.13 5.25
CA TYR A 703 30.83 -0.73 4.88
C TYR A 703 29.40 -0.25 5.11
N PHE A 704 28.40 -0.99 4.61
CA PHE A 704 27.00 -0.68 4.81
C PHE A 704 26.61 -0.59 6.29
N GLU A 705 27.03 -1.56 7.10
CA GLU A 705 26.76 -1.57 8.55
C GLU A 705 27.36 -0.37 9.28
N GLN A 706 28.51 0.10 8.84
CA GLN A 706 29.21 1.22 9.48
C GLN A 706 28.81 2.57 8.91
N ALA A 707 28.56 2.66 7.61
CA ALA A 707 28.19 3.88 6.91
C ALA A 707 26.68 4.17 6.92
N THR A 708 25.88 3.42 7.67
CA THR A 708 24.45 3.62 7.82
C THR A 708 24.01 3.33 9.27
N PRO A 709 22.84 3.81 9.70
CA PRO A 709 22.33 3.52 11.04
C PRO A 709 21.56 2.19 11.15
N ILE A 710 21.89 1.18 10.32
CA ILE A 710 21.14 -0.11 10.27
C ILE A 710 21.02 -0.76 11.65
N THR A 711 22.08 -0.76 12.45
CA THR A 711 22.07 -1.36 13.79
C THR A 711 21.07 -0.69 14.73
N VAL A 712 20.86 0.63 14.58
CA VAL A 712 19.86 1.37 15.37
C VAL A 712 18.45 1.08 14.87
N ILE A 713 18.29 0.94 13.55
CA ILE A 713 17.01 0.63 12.91
C ILE A 713 16.51 -0.76 13.35
N GLU A 714 17.39 -1.73 13.41
CA GLU A 714 17.08 -3.09 13.89
C GLU A 714 16.65 -3.13 15.36
N ASP A 715 17.23 -2.26 16.19
CA ASP A 715 16.87 -2.12 17.60
C ASP A 715 15.56 -1.33 17.84
N LEU A 716 15.02 -0.69 16.81
CA LEU A 716 13.73 -0.01 16.89
C LEU A 716 12.58 -1.02 16.83
N ASN A 717 11.61 -0.87 17.75
CA ASN A 717 10.39 -1.68 17.77
C ASN A 717 9.40 -1.19 16.67
N LEU A 718 9.79 -1.31 15.41
CA LEU A 718 9.03 -0.76 14.29
C LEU A 718 7.84 -1.64 13.90
N GLY A 719 7.98 -2.98 13.97
CA GLY A 719 6.93 -3.91 13.60
C GLY A 719 7.01 -5.23 14.36
N SER A 720 6.04 -6.13 14.14
CA SER A 720 5.98 -7.45 14.76
C SER A 720 7.06 -8.41 14.23
N ARG A 721 7.51 -8.23 12.98
CA ARG A 721 8.52 -9.07 12.31
C ARG A 721 9.93 -8.90 12.88
N PRO A 722 10.75 -9.96 12.94
CA PRO A 722 12.19 -9.85 13.16
C PRO A 722 12.87 -9.02 12.05
N ALA A 723 13.92 -8.28 12.39
CA ALA A 723 14.60 -7.39 11.43
C ALA A 723 15.53 -8.12 10.44
N SER A 724 16.06 -9.30 10.80
CA SER A 724 16.91 -10.14 9.92
C SER A 724 16.38 -11.58 9.85
N ARG A 725 16.75 -12.28 8.78
CA ARG A 725 16.39 -13.70 8.56
C ARG A 725 17.38 -14.66 9.23
N SER A 726 18.64 -14.27 9.39
CA SER A 726 19.72 -15.08 9.98
C SER A 726 20.66 -14.26 10.86
N ASP A 727 21.52 -14.95 11.62
CA ASP A 727 22.60 -14.34 12.42
C ASP A 727 23.86 -14.02 11.58
N GLU A 728 24.04 -14.65 10.42
CA GLU A 728 25.08 -14.32 9.44
C GLU A 728 24.55 -13.25 8.47
N ARG A 729 25.29 -12.13 8.34
CA ARG A 729 24.86 -11.01 7.50
C ARG A 729 25.53 -11.07 6.14
N THR A 730 24.77 -11.51 5.17
CA THR A 730 25.04 -11.27 3.74
C THR A 730 24.03 -10.23 3.21
N VAL A 731 24.24 -9.72 2.01
CA VAL A 731 23.27 -8.79 1.37
C VAL A 731 21.93 -9.52 1.16
N GLU A 732 21.97 -10.80 0.85
CA GLU A 732 20.79 -11.66 0.63
C GLU A 732 19.93 -11.79 1.91
N ASP A 733 20.57 -11.93 3.09
CA ASP A 733 19.89 -12.06 4.38
C ASP A 733 19.23 -10.77 4.87
N LEU A 734 19.67 -9.61 4.38
CA LEU A 734 19.09 -8.33 4.73
C LEU A 734 17.69 -8.21 4.13
N ARG A 735 16.70 -7.84 4.97
CA ARG A 735 15.37 -7.51 4.47
C ARG A 735 15.42 -6.21 3.68
N ALA A 736 14.66 -6.16 2.56
CA ALA A 736 14.66 -5.02 1.63
C ALA A 736 14.31 -3.69 2.30
N ILE A 737 13.44 -3.70 3.32
CA ILE A 737 12.98 -2.48 4.00
C ILE A 737 14.07 -1.87 4.88
N PRO A 738 14.67 -2.57 5.86
CA PRO A 738 15.80 -2.06 6.61
C PRO A 738 16.96 -1.63 5.71
N TRP A 739 17.18 -2.36 4.60
CA TRP A 739 18.16 -2.01 3.58
C TRP A 739 17.92 -0.62 2.98
N VAL A 740 16.74 -0.40 2.40
CA VAL A 740 16.40 0.88 1.76
C VAL A 740 16.32 2.00 2.80
N PHE A 741 15.72 1.73 3.97
CA PHE A 741 15.58 2.71 5.02
C PHE A 741 16.92 3.21 5.55
N SER A 742 17.90 2.32 5.70
CA SER A 742 19.23 2.69 6.17
C SER A 742 19.96 3.62 5.19
N TRP A 743 19.87 3.36 3.88
CA TRP A 743 20.42 4.24 2.85
C TRP A 743 19.71 5.58 2.77
N THR A 744 18.39 5.61 2.98
CA THR A 744 17.61 6.86 3.07
C THR A 744 18.05 7.69 4.27
N GLN A 745 18.22 7.08 5.43
CA GLN A 745 18.72 7.73 6.65
C GLN A 745 20.11 8.34 6.45
N ALA A 746 21.00 7.63 5.75
CA ALA A 746 22.34 8.11 5.44
C ALA A 746 22.39 9.12 4.28
N ARG A 747 21.25 9.59 3.74
CA ARG A 747 21.15 10.55 2.62
C ARG A 747 21.88 10.12 1.35
N CYS A 748 22.12 8.82 1.17
CA CYS A 748 22.73 8.22 -0.04
C CYS A 748 21.69 7.70 -1.03
N ILE A 749 20.60 7.12 -0.55
CA ILE A 749 19.46 6.54 -1.31
C ILE A 749 19.95 5.62 -2.47
N LEU A 750 21.07 4.96 -2.26
CA LEU A 750 21.79 4.14 -3.24
C LEU A 750 20.88 3.17 -4.03
N PRO A 751 19.91 2.43 -3.40
CA PRO A 751 19.04 1.51 -4.13
C PRO A 751 18.07 2.16 -5.11
N GLY A 752 17.95 3.48 -5.13
CA GLY A 752 17.02 4.22 -5.98
C GLY A 752 17.62 4.79 -7.26
N TRP A 753 18.94 4.62 -7.47
CA TRP A 753 19.61 5.22 -8.64
C TRP A 753 20.96 4.57 -9.03
N PHE A 754 21.64 3.84 -8.14
CA PHE A 754 22.99 3.32 -8.44
C PHE A 754 22.96 2.34 -9.61
N GLY A 755 23.89 2.50 -10.53
CA GLY A 755 23.99 1.75 -11.79
C GLY A 755 23.28 2.41 -12.96
N LEU A 756 22.40 3.40 -12.75
CA LEU A 756 21.66 4.07 -13.82
C LEU A 756 22.61 4.79 -14.80
N GLY A 757 23.54 5.60 -14.28
CA GLY A 757 24.48 6.37 -15.09
C GLY A 757 25.40 5.45 -15.89
N THR A 758 25.92 4.39 -15.27
CA THR A 758 26.74 3.37 -15.97
C THR A 758 25.93 2.65 -17.04
N GLY A 759 24.68 2.29 -16.78
CA GLY A 759 23.82 1.63 -17.76
C GLY A 759 23.54 2.50 -18.97
N LEU A 760 23.10 3.73 -18.77
CA LEU A 760 22.83 4.69 -19.86
C LEU A 760 24.11 5.01 -20.66
N GLN A 761 25.25 5.19 -19.98
CA GLN A 761 26.54 5.42 -20.64
C GLN A 761 26.97 4.23 -21.51
N ALA A 762 26.72 2.99 -21.07
CA ALA A 762 27.05 1.80 -21.84
C ALA A 762 26.28 1.74 -23.16
N TYR A 763 25.03 2.17 -23.21
CA TYR A 763 24.28 2.32 -24.45
C TYR A 763 24.92 3.36 -25.39
N LEU A 764 25.34 4.51 -24.86
CA LEU A 764 26.01 5.55 -25.64
C LEU A 764 27.36 5.06 -26.16
N ASP A 765 28.15 4.35 -25.36
CA ASP A 765 29.42 3.78 -25.75
C ASP A 765 29.30 2.67 -26.80
N ALA A 766 28.15 1.99 -26.85
CA ALA A 766 27.81 1.02 -27.89
C ALA A 766 27.43 1.66 -29.24
N GLY A 767 27.45 2.99 -29.31
CA GLY A 767 27.12 3.76 -30.52
C GLY A 767 25.68 4.31 -30.56
N GLY A 768 24.97 4.24 -29.43
CA GLY A 768 23.70 4.94 -29.23
C GLY A 768 23.89 6.46 -29.16
N ASP A 769 22.79 7.21 -29.16
CA ASP A 769 22.79 8.68 -29.05
C ASP A 769 21.78 9.16 -27.99
N VAL A 770 22.01 10.36 -27.49
CA VAL A 770 21.18 10.97 -26.44
C VAL A 770 19.80 11.34 -26.99
N GLU A 771 19.70 11.74 -28.25
CA GLU A 771 18.43 12.09 -28.90
C GLU A 771 17.46 10.90 -28.90
N THR A 772 17.97 9.69 -29.02
CA THR A 772 17.17 8.46 -28.89
C THR A 772 16.64 8.27 -27.45
N LEU A 773 17.46 8.52 -26.44
CA LEU A 773 17.02 8.46 -25.03
C LEU A 773 16.02 9.57 -24.69
N GLN A 774 16.19 10.78 -25.26
CA GLN A 774 15.22 11.88 -25.15
C GLN A 774 13.88 11.48 -25.75
N ARG A 775 13.89 10.85 -26.92
CA ARG A 775 12.66 10.33 -27.54
C ARG A 775 12.02 9.22 -26.71
N PHE A 776 12.80 8.30 -26.08
CA PHE A 776 12.24 7.34 -25.14
C PHE A 776 11.55 8.04 -23.99
N TYR A 777 12.15 9.09 -23.45
CA TYR A 777 11.58 9.88 -22.37
C TYR A 777 10.27 10.58 -22.77
N GLU A 778 10.18 11.08 -24.00
CA GLU A 778 8.98 11.76 -24.51
C GLU A 778 7.85 10.80 -24.87
N GLU A 779 8.15 9.66 -25.48
CA GLU A 779 7.16 8.80 -26.12
C GLU A 779 6.87 7.50 -25.34
N TRP A 780 7.75 7.06 -24.43
CA TRP A 780 7.59 5.80 -23.70
C TRP A 780 7.28 6.01 -22.22
N PRO A 781 6.03 5.80 -21.77
CA PRO A 781 5.63 6.02 -20.38
C PRO A 781 6.49 5.26 -19.34
N PHE A 782 6.90 4.02 -19.64
CA PHE A 782 7.79 3.23 -18.77
C PHE A 782 9.15 3.94 -18.58
N PHE A 783 9.79 4.37 -19.66
CA PHE A 783 11.10 5.01 -19.56
C PHE A 783 11.00 6.38 -18.88
N ARG A 784 9.94 7.13 -19.15
CA ARG A 784 9.65 8.39 -18.45
C ARG A 784 9.52 8.19 -16.96
N MET A 785 8.69 7.23 -16.52
CA MET A 785 8.51 6.89 -15.11
C MET A 785 9.85 6.46 -14.47
N LEU A 786 10.63 5.64 -15.15
CA LEU A 786 11.94 5.18 -14.68
C LEU A 786 12.88 6.36 -14.41
N ILE A 787 13.04 7.28 -15.37
CA ILE A 787 13.92 8.44 -15.28
C ILE A 787 13.42 9.45 -14.23
N ASP A 788 12.11 9.73 -14.17
CA ASP A 788 11.54 10.65 -13.17
C ASP A 788 11.68 10.11 -11.74
N ASN A 789 11.52 8.82 -11.54
CA ASN A 789 11.75 8.16 -10.25
C ASN A 789 13.23 8.20 -9.84
N ALA A 790 14.14 7.95 -10.79
CA ALA A 790 15.57 8.11 -10.53
C ALA A 790 15.93 9.56 -10.21
N ALA A 791 15.42 10.52 -10.97
CA ALA A 791 15.62 11.95 -10.74
C ALA A 791 15.17 12.36 -9.33
N LEU A 792 14.03 11.84 -8.85
CA LEU A 792 13.55 12.10 -7.50
C LEU A 792 14.47 11.48 -6.42
N SER A 793 15.00 10.28 -6.65
CA SER A 793 15.96 9.63 -5.74
C SER A 793 17.29 10.37 -5.68
N LEU A 794 17.79 10.82 -6.84
CA LEU A 794 19.01 11.65 -6.96
C LEU A 794 18.82 13.01 -6.28
N ALA A 795 17.67 13.67 -6.48
CA ALA A 795 17.34 14.94 -5.85
C ALA A 795 17.28 14.89 -4.31
N ARG A 796 16.91 13.75 -3.76
CA ARG A 796 16.88 13.50 -2.30
C ARG A 796 18.22 13.06 -1.74
N THR A 797 19.15 12.61 -2.57
CA THR A 797 20.52 12.24 -2.18
C THR A 797 21.30 13.50 -1.85
N GLU A 798 22.11 13.42 -0.78
CA GLU A 798 22.96 14.52 -0.32
C GLU A 798 24.35 13.99 0.02
N LEU A 799 25.23 13.99 -0.97
CA LEU A 799 26.56 13.35 -0.85
C LEU A 799 27.46 14.00 0.21
N GLU A 800 27.32 15.29 0.49
CA GLU A 800 28.07 15.95 1.57
C GLU A 800 27.70 15.36 2.94
N ILE A 801 26.40 15.06 3.17
CA ILE A 801 25.93 14.41 4.38
C ILE A 801 26.30 12.92 4.36
N ALA A 802 26.11 12.22 3.22
CA ALA A 802 26.47 10.82 3.06
C ALA A 802 27.98 10.57 3.32
N SER A 803 28.84 11.53 2.98
CA SER A 803 30.28 11.48 3.28
C SER A 803 30.57 11.40 4.79
N GLU A 804 29.80 12.09 5.63
CA GLU A 804 29.94 12.02 7.09
C GLU A 804 29.60 10.61 7.65
N TYR A 805 28.61 9.94 7.04
CA TYR A 805 28.33 8.55 7.36
C TYR A 805 29.42 7.62 6.83
N ALA A 806 29.92 7.85 5.62
CA ALA A 806 31.01 7.05 5.05
C ALA A 806 32.30 7.12 5.90
N ASP A 807 32.57 8.25 6.55
CA ASP A 807 33.71 8.40 7.48
C ASP A 807 33.64 7.44 8.69
N LEU A 808 32.43 6.98 9.08
CA LEU A 808 32.26 5.99 10.15
C LEU A 808 32.86 4.62 9.75
N ALA A 809 32.94 4.32 8.45
CA ALA A 809 33.49 3.06 7.93
C ALA A 809 35.03 3.04 7.85
N GLY A 810 35.72 4.11 8.23
CA GLY A 810 37.18 4.17 8.27
C GLY A 810 37.83 3.87 6.92
N ASP A 811 38.75 2.91 6.87
CA ASP A 811 39.49 2.57 5.65
C ASP A 811 38.59 2.08 4.50
N LEU A 812 37.42 1.56 4.78
CA LEU A 812 36.46 1.12 3.75
C LEU A 812 35.83 2.29 2.97
N ARG A 813 35.85 3.49 3.52
CA ARG A 813 35.42 4.70 2.83
C ARG A 813 36.13 4.89 1.48
N ASP A 814 37.45 4.75 1.48
CA ASP A 814 38.26 5.02 0.28
C ASP A 814 38.00 3.97 -0.82
N THR A 815 37.50 2.79 -0.46
CA THR A 815 37.12 1.74 -1.42
C THR A 815 35.75 1.99 -2.05
N PHE A 816 34.76 2.41 -1.27
CA PHE A 816 33.36 2.43 -1.69
C PHE A 816 32.83 3.83 -2.04
N PHE A 817 33.08 4.83 -1.22
CA PHE A 817 32.47 6.14 -1.39
C PHE A 817 32.84 6.85 -2.70
N PRO A 818 34.10 6.83 -3.19
CA PRO A 818 34.45 7.44 -4.49
C PRO A 818 33.73 6.80 -5.68
N ARG A 819 33.42 5.50 -5.59
CA ARG A 819 32.63 4.79 -6.62
C ARG A 819 31.17 5.26 -6.62
N ILE A 820 30.61 5.47 -5.43
CA ILE A 820 29.24 5.98 -5.25
C ILE A 820 29.15 7.42 -5.78
N GLU A 821 30.11 8.26 -5.44
CA GLU A 821 30.20 9.66 -5.89
C GLU A 821 30.29 9.76 -7.42
N ALA A 822 31.21 8.99 -8.04
CA ALA A 822 31.36 8.99 -9.49
C ALA A 822 30.12 8.50 -10.24
N GLU A 823 29.40 7.53 -9.69
CA GLU A 823 28.15 7.04 -10.28
C GLU A 823 27.00 8.04 -10.10
N TYR A 824 26.95 8.75 -8.97
CA TYR A 824 25.99 9.82 -8.74
C TYR A 824 26.15 10.93 -9.78
N ASP A 825 27.36 11.47 -9.93
CA ASP A 825 27.65 12.57 -10.88
C ASP A 825 27.25 12.16 -12.30
N ARG A 826 27.65 10.96 -12.74
CA ARG A 826 27.29 10.43 -14.07
C ARG A 826 25.77 10.30 -14.24
N SER A 827 25.08 9.81 -13.21
CA SER A 827 23.61 9.66 -13.25
C SER A 827 22.91 11.02 -13.32
N VAL A 828 23.39 12.02 -12.57
CA VAL A 828 22.85 13.38 -12.60
C VAL A 828 23.03 13.98 -13.99
N ASP A 829 24.24 13.95 -14.55
CA ASP A 829 24.54 14.54 -15.86
C ASP A 829 23.63 13.94 -16.95
N LEU A 830 23.51 12.62 -17.02
CA LEU A 830 22.69 11.96 -18.03
C LEU A 830 21.19 12.17 -17.83
N VAL A 831 20.69 12.16 -16.59
CA VAL A 831 19.27 12.44 -16.32
C VAL A 831 18.90 13.86 -16.72
N LEU A 832 19.74 14.85 -16.45
CA LEU A 832 19.50 16.25 -16.86
C LEU A 832 19.56 16.39 -18.39
N GLU A 833 20.52 15.73 -19.04
CA GLU A 833 20.64 15.76 -20.50
C GLU A 833 19.44 15.09 -21.20
N ILE A 834 18.98 13.94 -20.70
CA ILE A 834 17.82 13.22 -21.25
C ILE A 834 16.53 14.01 -21.05
N THR A 835 16.32 14.58 -19.87
CA THR A 835 15.08 15.29 -19.55
C THR A 835 15.07 16.72 -20.07
N GLY A 836 16.22 17.28 -20.45
CA GLY A 836 16.36 18.67 -20.83
C GLY A 836 16.08 19.68 -19.72
N ARG A 837 16.13 19.24 -18.45
CA ARG A 837 15.85 20.05 -17.27
C ARG A 837 17.15 20.67 -16.73
N ASP A 838 17.03 21.85 -16.11
CA ASP A 838 18.13 22.47 -15.37
C ASP A 838 18.26 21.95 -13.93
N GLN A 839 17.27 21.20 -13.43
CA GLN A 839 17.19 20.66 -12.07
C GLN A 839 16.65 19.23 -12.04
N LEU A 840 17.12 18.44 -11.07
CA LEU A 840 16.71 17.04 -10.90
C LEU A 840 15.21 16.85 -10.57
N PRO A 841 14.58 17.65 -9.65
CA PRO A 841 13.19 17.40 -9.29
C PRO A 841 12.28 17.43 -10.54
N PRO A 842 11.46 16.39 -10.78
CA PRO A 842 10.61 16.32 -11.96
C PRO A 842 9.48 17.36 -11.97
N ARG A 843 9.20 17.95 -10.81
CA ARG A 843 8.19 19.02 -10.62
C ARG A 843 8.76 20.10 -9.69
N GLU A 844 8.53 21.38 -9.98
CA GLU A 844 9.06 22.52 -9.24
C GLU A 844 8.73 22.47 -7.73
N TRP A 845 7.48 22.15 -7.39
CA TRP A 845 7.05 22.06 -5.98
C TRP A 845 7.83 21.02 -5.15
N ILE A 846 8.38 19.98 -5.81
CA ILE A 846 9.24 18.98 -5.13
C ILE A 846 10.56 19.62 -4.74
N GLY A 847 11.17 20.40 -5.65
CA GLY A 847 12.40 21.15 -5.36
C GLY A 847 12.19 22.14 -4.20
N GLU A 848 11.14 22.95 -4.27
CA GLU A 848 10.77 23.88 -3.20
C GLU A 848 10.57 23.19 -1.84
N ASN A 849 9.97 22.01 -1.86
CA ASN A 849 9.75 21.21 -0.66
C ASN A 849 11.07 20.68 -0.07
N LEU A 850 12.00 20.20 -0.91
CA LEU A 850 13.33 19.77 -0.50
C LEU A 850 14.13 20.96 0.08
N ASP A 851 14.12 22.11 -0.58
CA ASP A 851 14.80 23.33 -0.11
C ASP A 851 14.27 23.81 1.25
N ARG A 852 12.97 23.67 1.49
CA ARG A 852 12.34 24.01 2.78
C ARG A 852 12.74 23.04 3.88
N ARG A 853 12.91 21.75 3.58
CA ARG A 853 13.13 20.66 4.56
C ARG A 853 14.60 20.43 4.88
N ASN A 854 15.48 20.46 3.88
CA ASN A 854 16.90 20.16 4.05
C ASN A 854 17.57 20.89 5.21
N PRO A 855 17.34 22.21 5.46
CA PRO A 855 17.93 22.92 6.60
C PRO A 855 17.56 22.34 7.97
N TYR A 856 16.49 21.57 8.06
CA TYR A 856 16.05 20.92 9.30
C TYR A 856 16.43 19.44 9.36
N VAL A 857 16.60 18.79 8.19
CA VAL A 857 17.04 17.39 8.07
C VAL A 857 18.53 17.27 8.39
N ASP A 858 19.37 18.16 7.87
CA ASP A 858 20.83 18.12 8.05
C ASP A 858 21.29 18.14 9.51
N PRO A 859 20.74 18.95 10.43
CA PRO A 859 21.10 18.89 11.84
C PRO A 859 20.81 17.52 12.48
N LEU A 860 19.72 16.86 12.07
CA LEU A 860 19.40 15.52 12.56
C LEU A 860 20.41 14.49 12.05
N ASN A 861 20.82 14.55 10.77
CA ASN A 861 21.85 13.68 10.23
C ASN A 861 23.18 13.87 10.96
N LEU A 862 23.64 15.11 11.12
CA LEU A 862 24.91 15.40 11.80
C LEU A 862 24.86 14.97 13.27
N LEU A 863 23.72 15.18 13.96
CA LEU A 863 23.53 14.71 15.33
C LEU A 863 23.56 13.17 15.40
N GLN A 864 22.91 12.48 14.45
CA GLN A 864 22.93 11.03 14.36
C GLN A 864 24.37 10.50 14.17
N VAL A 865 25.12 11.04 13.20
CA VAL A 865 26.53 10.68 12.98
C VAL A 865 27.39 10.96 14.23
N SER A 866 27.18 12.09 14.92
CA SER A 866 27.87 12.41 16.17
C SER A 866 27.62 11.39 17.26
N LEU A 867 26.41 10.84 17.35
CA LEU A 867 26.05 9.80 18.32
C LEU A 867 26.62 8.43 17.89
N LEU A 868 26.54 8.08 16.61
CA LEU A 868 27.08 6.82 16.08
C LEU A 868 28.61 6.72 16.23
N ARG A 869 29.35 7.83 16.25
CA ARG A 869 30.82 7.84 16.50
C ARG A 869 31.19 7.44 17.96
N GLN A 870 30.23 7.46 18.88
CA GLN A 870 30.48 7.16 20.29
C GLN A 870 30.42 5.66 20.58
N LYS A 871 31.40 5.11 21.29
CA LYS A 871 31.46 3.69 21.65
C LYS A 871 30.45 3.28 22.73
N HIS A 872 30.07 4.24 23.58
CA HIS A 872 29.12 4.02 24.67
C HIS A 872 28.20 5.21 24.78
N LEU A 873 26.92 4.96 24.67
CA LEU A 873 25.86 5.95 24.83
C LEU A 873 25.17 5.77 26.19
N THR A 874 24.86 6.86 26.84
CA THR A 874 23.93 6.87 27.97
C THR A 874 22.52 6.61 27.49
N ASP A 875 21.60 6.23 28.39
CA ASP A 875 20.19 6.00 28.06
C ASP A 875 19.55 7.22 27.40
N THR A 876 19.93 8.44 27.80
CA THR A 876 19.46 9.68 27.19
C THR A 876 19.97 9.84 25.75
N GLU A 877 21.23 9.53 25.50
CA GLU A 877 21.83 9.58 24.17
C GLU A 877 21.28 8.48 23.25
N GLN A 878 20.97 7.30 23.78
CA GLN A 878 20.27 6.25 23.02
C GLN A 878 18.88 6.71 22.59
N ARG A 879 18.13 7.37 23.50
CA ARG A 879 16.83 7.97 23.13
C ARG A 879 16.99 9.05 22.08
N ALA A 880 18.00 9.94 22.22
CA ALA A 880 18.30 10.96 21.22
C ALA A 880 18.58 10.33 19.85
N LEU A 881 19.40 9.27 19.79
CA LEU A 881 19.73 8.56 18.57
C LEU A 881 18.49 7.95 17.90
N ARG A 882 17.62 7.31 18.65
CA ARG A 882 16.34 6.77 18.13
C ARG A 882 15.40 7.87 17.66
N LEU A 883 15.38 9.03 18.32
CA LEU A 883 14.60 10.20 17.90
C LEU A 883 15.13 10.78 16.58
N THR A 884 16.46 10.75 16.32
CA THR A 884 16.99 11.20 15.02
C THR A 884 16.51 10.31 13.90
N VAL A 885 16.45 8.97 14.07
CA VAL A 885 15.90 8.06 13.05
C VAL A 885 14.45 8.40 12.73
N LYS A 886 13.63 8.61 13.75
CA LYS A 886 12.23 9.01 13.57
C LYS A 886 12.10 10.38 12.90
N GLY A 887 12.89 11.37 13.34
CA GLY A 887 12.86 12.71 12.79
C GLY A 887 13.27 12.74 11.32
N LEU A 888 14.31 11.99 10.95
CA LEU A 888 14.75 11.85 9.55
C LEU A 888 13.68 11.15 8.70
N ALA A 889 13.03 10.09 9.20
CA ALA A 889 11.92 9.44 8.51
C ALA A 889 10.79 10.43 8.20
N ALA A 890 10.38 11.23 9.19
CA ALA A 890 9.35 12.26 9.02
C ALA A 890 9.82 13.41 8.09
N GLY A 891 11.09 13.82 8.20
CA GLY A 891 11.69 14.87 7.38
C GLY A 891 11.85 14.49 5.92
N MET A 892 12.23 13.26 5.66
CA MET A 892 12.38 12.70 4.30
C MET A 892 11.06 12.15 3.71
N LYS A 893 9.99 12.05 4.51
CA LYS A 893 8.74 11.36 4.17
C LYS A 893 9.01 9.95 3.61
N SER A 894 9.90 9.23 4.25
CA SER A 894 10.28 7.88 3.82
C SER A 894 10.80 7.06 4.99
N THR A 895 10.34 5.84 5.06
CA THR A 895 10.77 4.82 6.02
C THR A 895 11.27 3.55 5.31
N GLY A 896 11.65 3.70 4.05
CA GLY A 896 12.22 2.60 3.26
C GLY A 896 11.40 2.20 2.04
#